data_510451cd5d14eaa9e17b5fbe4bcee53c
#
_entry.id   510451cd5d14eaa9e17b5fbe4bcee53c
#
_cell.length_a   1.000
_cell.length_b   1.000
_cell.length_c   1.000
_cell.angle_alpha   90.00
_cell.angle_beta   90.00
_cell.angle_gamma   90.00
#
_symmetry.space_group_name_H-M   'P 1'
#
loop_
_entity.id
_entity.type
_entity.pdbx_description
1 polymer ?
#
loop_
_entity_poly.entity_id
_entity_poly.type
_entity_poly.pdbx_seq_one_letter_code
_entity_poly.pdbx_strand_id
1 'polypeptide(L)'
;MISLCHYHGCLKNKDMIELHQMLHGYKLGHNYVQGSILLPSSHDMDKIATLSDWSEFVDKGEDRDYITAYPLLESPYYVIAKSWYADEMRRPGCVWTHSLLIKRNDLGKIIDYRQLLTLFKRPAVDKEDFLDYSKSIALNEKSIYLESKGYPCLTEAKVSELYATMLSPQPVCILKEIDNTELQELLLNLYNYLPSGLLWQQSLCSGTALPRSYEGQLLSLQFVTHDGGNVIYLNNKIPDHGSQLVAVSLLNGQRQLPELIRYFEVELCDDERRLRGFLEVVVLVNRTCKNEDEKQQVLLSIISQLSETFPQPTDGDNIKRSVLQPSLSKDLGGEENFLYTISTINVSSFTAEQIGYIQRLHDLSSEQFLRLLKQLYSSENLNEWGKQTVKSIDHFVSYAEIARLRQSDKVLFQTIISSNTELLNQIVWTEFSKEELESTLSIFSDSEVVKAFKHWRDLFKAMLELNAPIARKLAKMILSHDEECVGEYLTYINQKGHLSQLPVSEELEFYPGAILTWLSGVSYVTHEVAYVLMNSIDADSPLVKSKGSKIWMPYANVLNEKDSIQHYVFLYILSFNWQDKEAFLYLRKSFYPIHTLLAQDKFDYDLWYKIEPYTEHMFLTFWDKCKKMRKMVIKRLKNAGYPQTAVVNYTPDVLTNKWLIDEW
;
A
#
# COMPACT_ATOMS: atom_id res chain seq x y z
N MET A 1 33.81 9.11 -4.47
CA MET A 1 32.84 9.73 -3.56
C MET A 1 31.52 9.76 -4.28
N ILE A 2 30.68 8.73 -4.03
CA ILE A 2 29.42 8.52 -4.73
C ILE A 2 28.48 9.62 -4.28
N SER A 3 27.94 10.33 -5.24
CA SER A 3 27.06 11.48 -5.07
C SER A 3 25.70 11.06 -4.50
N LEU A 4 25.60 10.88 -3.19
CA LEU A 4 24.33 11.02 -2.47
C LEU A 4 23.80 12.47 -2.52
N CYS A 5 24.58 13.38 -3.11
CA CYS A 5 24.35 14.81 -3.16
C CYS A 5 23.84 15.34 -4.51
N HIS A 6 22.92 14.64 -5.19
CA HIS A 6 22.19 15.24 -6.32
C HIS A 6 20.93 16.01 -5.89
N TYR A 7 20.72 16.19 -4.60
CA TYR A 7 19.64 17.04 -4.09
C TYR A 7 20.14 18.43 -3.67
N HIS A 8 20.52 19.24 -4.65
CA HIS A 8 20.57 20.69 -4.50
C HIS A 8 19.15 21.27 -4.60
N GLY A 9 18.28 20.89 -3.68
CA GLY A 9 16.90 21.35 -3.67
C GLY A 9 16.36 21.67 -2.29
N CYS A 10 16.39 22.96 -1.95
CA CYS A 10 15.50 23.57 -0.95
C CYS A 10 15.73 23.34 0.53
N LEU A 11 16.80 23.88 1.08
CA LEU A 11 16.65 24.56 2.38
C LEU A 11 16.14 25.99 2.10
N LYS A 12 14.86 26.15 1.89
CA LYS A 12 14.18 27.44 1.85
C LYS A 12 13.41 27.62 3.15
N ASN A 13 14.10 28.04 4.22
CA ASN A 13 13.47 28.79 5.28
C ASN A 13 14.38 29.94 5.70
N LYS A 14 13.84 31.14 5.70
CA LYS A 14 14.51 32.39 6.08
C LYS A 14 14.32 32.69 7.58
N ASP A 15 14.34 31.68 8.43
CA ASP A 15 14.07 31.89 9.84
C ASP A 15 15.36 32.18 10.59
N MET A 16 15.42 33.36 11.19
CA MET A 16 16.50 33.76 12.11
C MET A 16 16.44 32.92 13.38
N ILE A 17 17.54 32.28 13.76
CA ILE A 17 17.64 31.56 15.05
C ILE A 17 17.86 32.61 16.13
N GLU A 18 16.98 32.64 17.13
CA GLU A 18 17.07 33.50 18.28
C GLU A 18 17.68 32.74 19.46
N LEU A 19 18.86 33.13 19.89
CA LEU A 19 19.53 32.62 21.07
C LEU A 19 19.26 33.54 22.26
N HIS A 20 18.69 32.99 23.33
CA HIS A 20 18.64 33.72 24.60
C HIS A 20 19.97 33.60 25.36
N GLN A 21 20.24 34.54 26.23
CA GLN A 21 21.47 34.51 26.99
C GLN A 21 21.22 34.84 28.44
N MET A 22 22.08 34.28 29.34
CA MET A 22 22.09 34.53 30.76
C MET A 22 23.53 34.67 31.27
N LEU A 23 23.75 35.60 32.12
CA LEU A 23 25.02 35.78 32.85
C LEU A 23 24.83 35.41 34.31
N HIS A 24 25.70 34.55 34.82
CA HIS A 24 25.83 34.21 36.23
C HIS A 24 27.20 34.61 36.73
N GLY A 25 27.27 35.02 37.98
CA GLY A 25 28.52 35.44 38.61
C GLY A 25 28.34 35.72 40.09
N TYR A 26 29.38 36.20 40.75
CA TYR A 26 29.36 36.46 42.17
C TYR A 26 28.74 37.83 42.52
N LYS A 27 27.58 37.78 43.19
CA LYS A 27 26.88 38.93 43.74
C LYS A 27 26.18 38.50 45.05
N LEU A 28 26.89 38.52 46.19
CA LEU A 28 26.43 37.94 47.47
C LEU A 28 26.25 36.40 47.45
N GLY A 29 27.07 35.69 46.70
CA GLY A 29 27.02 34.30 46.32
C GLY A 29 26.99 34.16 44.80
N HIS A 30 27.17 32.95 44.25
CA HIS A 30 27.04 32.72 42.81
C HIS A 30 25.55 32.78 42.44
N ASN A 31 25.13 33.72 41.61
CA ASN A 31 23.74 34.00 41.32
C ASN A 31 23.54 34.52 39.88
N TYR A 32 22.31 34.54 39.40
CA TYR A 32 21.87 35.23 38.21
C TYR A 32 22.18 36.72 38.32
N VAL A 33 22.84 37.28 37.28
CA VAL A 33 23.22 38.70 37.18
C VAL A 33 22.35 39.43 36.20
N GLN A 34 22.23 38.90 34.95
CA GLN A 34 21.47 39.50 33.88
C GLN A 34 21.14 38.45 32.81
N GLY A 35 20.09 38.67 32.03
CA GLY A 35 19.77 37.83 30.89
C GLY A 35 18.68 38.41 30.00
N SER A 36 18.55 37.87 28.82
CA SER A 36 17.54 38.25 27.83
C SER A 36 16.20 37.56 28.02
N ILE A 37 16.14 36.60 28.94
CA ILE A 37 14.94 35.84 29.29
C ILE A 37 14.97 35.50 30.79
N LEU A 38 13.81 35.42 31.41
CA LEU A 38 13.61 34.76 32.70
C LEU A 38 12.72 33.53 32.44
N LEU A 39 13.19 32.37 32.83
CA LEU A 39 12.42 31.14 32.69
C LEU A 39 11.32 31.07 33.74
N PRO A 40 10.13 30.59 33.38
CA PRO A 40 9.03 30.44 34.32
C PRO A 40 9.28 29.34 35.37
N SER A 41 10.12 28.36 35.05
CA SER A 41 10.48 27.25 35.93
C SER A 41 11.60 27.65 36.89
N SER A 42 11.32 27.58 38.19
CA SER A 42 12.34 27.75 39.21
C SER A 42 13.34 26.60 39.25
N HIS A 43 12.92 25.41 38.86
CA HIS A 43 13.77 24.21 38.76
C HIS A 43 14.81 24.35 37.64
N ASP A 44 14.40 24.85 36.47
CA ASP A 44 15.33 25.14 35.39
C ASP A 44 16.30 26.27 35.72
N MET A 45 15.82 27.31 36.40
CA MET A 45 16.69 28.40 36.90
C MET A 45 17.71 27.89 37.92
N ASP A 46 17.31 26.99 38.85
CA ASP A 46 18.21 26.37 39.82
C ASP A 46 19.25 25.47 39.12
N LYS A 47 18.83 24.68 38.13
CA LYS A 47 19.74 23.86 37.30
C LYS A 47 20.81 24.73 36.62
N ILE A 48 20.40 25.84 35.99
CA ILE A 48 21.35 26.75 35.34
C ILE A 48 22.30 27.37 36.43
N ALA A 49 21.77 27.83 37.52
CA ALA A 49 22.58 28.41 38.61
C ALA A 49 23.61 27.41 39.14
N THR A 50 23.16 26.17 39.43
CA THR A 50 24.02 25.10 39.94
C THR A 50 25.13 24.71 38.96
N LEU A 51 24.76 24.52 37.67
CA LEU A 51 25.73 24.13 36.64
C LEU A 51 26.57 25.29 36.12
N SER A 52 26.23 26.54 36.41
CA SER A 52 27.02 27.74 36.11
C SER A 52 28.06 28.04 37.18
N ASP A 53 27.96 27.47 38.39
CA ASP A 53 28.91 27.69 39.44
C ASP A 53 30.24 26.94 39.21
N TRP A 54 31.21 27.22 40.03
CA TRP A 54 32.55 26.66 39.95
C TRP A 54 32.56 25.13 39.91
N SER A 55 33.29 24.58 38.95
CA SER A 55 33.40 23.11 38.78
C SER A 55 34.59 22.51 39.54
N GLU A 56 35.20 23.26 40.46
CA GLU A 56 36.43 22.88 41.16
C GLU A 56 37.62 22.61 40.19
N PHE A 57 37.55 23.15 39.00
CA PHE A 57 38.57 23.00 37.98
C PHE A 57 39.85 23.68 38.43
N VAL A 58 40.87 22.89 38.70
CA VAL A 58 42.15 23.37 39.22
C VAL A 58 43.22 23.17 38.14
N ASP A 59 43.18 23.98 37.10
CA ASP A 59 44.34 24.10 36.22
C ASP A 59 45.14 25.34 36.67
N LYS A 60 46.44 25.16 36.85
CA LYS A 60 47.35 26.27 37.29
C LYS A 60 47.83 27.15 36.14
N GLY A 61 47.28 26.93 34.90
CA GLY A 61 47.64 27.65 33.69
C GLY A 61 46.76 28.87 33.44
N GLU A 62 47.08 29.62 32.36
CA GLU A 62 46.33 30.80 31.91
C GLU A 62 44.93 30.50 31.40
N ASP A 63 44.66 29.27 30.92
CA ASP A 63 43.38 28.84 30.33
C ASP A 63 42.46 28.16 31.32
N ARG A 64 41.89 28.96 32.26
CA ARG A 64 40.93 28.44 33.25
C ARG A 64 39.48 28.69 32.81
N ASP A 65 39.15 28.22 31.61
CA ASP A 65 37.79 28.26 31.14
C ASP A 65 37.31 26.85 30.72
N TYR A 66 36.00 26.61 30.71
CA TYR A 66 35.41 25.37 30.28
C TYR A 66 34.00 25.61 29.78
N ILE A 67 33.49 24.67 28.94
CA ILE A 67 32.10 24.66 28.51
C ILE A 67 31.32 23.58 29.27
N THR A 68 30.06 23.89 29.54
CA THR A 68 29.07 22.95 30.03
C THR A 68 27.84 23.01 29.13
N ALA A 69 27.30 21.88 28.72
CA ALA A 69 26.10 21.84 27.89
C ALA A 69 25.11 20.80 28.44
N TYR A 70 23.81 21.13 28.43
CA TYR A 70 22.76 20.27 28.97
C TYR A 70 21.36 20.73 28.52
N PRO A 71 20.38 19.83 28.44
CA PRO A 71 18.97 20.19 28.26
C PRO A 71 18.38 20.70 29.58
N LEU A 72 17.43 21.62 29.51
CA LEU A 72 16.55 21.95 30.61
C LEU A 72 15.43 20.88 30.75
N LEU A 73 14.84 20.80 31.93
CA LEU A 73 13.88 19.76 32.26
C LEU A 73 12.43 20.14 31.92
N GLU A 74 12.06 21.40 32.21
CA GLU A 74 10.68 21.89 32.08
C GLU A 74 10.54 22.91 30.94
N SER A 75 11.62 23.60 30.57
CA SER A 75 11.64 24.56 29.46
C SER A 75 12.26 23.95 28.20
N PRO A 76 11.79 24.30 27.00
CA PRO A 76 12.28 23.72 25.76
C PRO A 76 13.60 24.36 25.30
N TYR A 77 14.57 24.47 26.21
CA TYR A 77 15.87 25.04 25.89
C TYR A 77 17.01 24.08 26.18
N TYR A 78 17.96 24.06 25.28
CA TYR A 78 19.27 23.47 25.46
C TYR A 78 20.27 24.57 25.81
N VAL A 79 21.02 24.38 26.90
CA VAL A 79 21.98 25.34 27.39
C VAL A 79 23.37 24.94 26.93
N ILE A 80 24.13 25.88 26.36
CA ILE A 80 25.58 25.78 26.20
C ILE A 80 26.16 26.99 26.96
N ALA A 81 26.98 26.73 27.97
CA ALA A 81 27.53 27.74 28.85
C ALA A 81 29.05 27.70 28.81
N LYS A 82 29.67 28.87 28.80
CA LYS A 82 31.12 29.02 28.99
C LYS A 82 31.39 29.70 30.32
N SER A 83 32.21 29.06 31.14
CA SER A 83 32.64 29.55 32.47
C SER A 83 34.10 29.95 32.45
N TRP A 84 34.41 31.09 33.04
CA TRP A 84 35.78 31.63 33.20
C TRP A 84 36.04 31.84 34.67
N TYR A 85 37.23 31.49 35.14
CA TYR A 85 37.67 31.82 36.49
C TYR A 85 37.80 33.34 36.62
N ALA A 86 37.35 33.90 37.76
CA ALA A 86 37.28 35.32 38.00
C ALA A 86 38.35 35.72 39.05
N ASP A 87 39.63 35.81 38.58
CA ASP A 87 40.77 36.18 39.44
C ASP A 87 40.62 37.59 40.05
N GLU A 88 39.86 38.46 39.42
CA GLU A 88 39.53 39.81 39.87
C GLU A 88 38.62 39.83 41.09
N MET A 89 37.93 38.74 41.40
CA MET A 89 37.05 38.68 42.53
C MET A 89 37.83 38.43 43.83
N ARG A 90 37.40 39.09 44.92
CA ARG A 90 38.07 38.97 46.24
C ARG A 90 38.01 37.59 46.85
N ARG A 91 37.01 36.77 46.47
CA ARG A 91 36.82 35.43 46.98
C ARG A 91 37.38 34.43 45.97
N PRO A 92 38.29 33.52 46.35
CA PRO A 92 38.74 32.43 45.53
C PRO A 92 37.59 31.53 45.07
N GLY A 93 37.66 30.98 43.89
CA GLY A 93 36.64 30.06 43.33
C GLY A 93 35.44 30.76 42.72
N CYS A 94 35.48 32.09 42.53
CA CYS A 94 34.45 32.79 41.77
C CYS A 94 34.63 32.56 40.27
N VAL A 95 33.52 32.48 39.56
CA VAL A 95 33.45 32.35 38.09
C VAL A 95 32.47 33.33 37.50
N TRP A 96 32.72 33.74 36.29
CA TRP A 96 31.72 34.25 35.37
C TRP A 96 31.26 33.15 34.43
N THR A 97 29.95 32.98 34.28
CA THR A 97 29.37 31.99 33.35
C THR A 97 28.36 32.68 32.41
N HIS A 98 28.66 32.66 31.16
CA HIS A 98 27.75 33.11 30.09
C HIS A 98 27.09 31.88 29.47
N SER A 99 25.75 31.78 29.59
CA SER A 99 24.94 30.70 29.08
C SER A 99 24.17 31.18 27.84
N LEU A 100 24.23 30.40 26.76
CA LEU A 100 23.38 30.53 25.57
C LEU A 100 22.27 29.49 25.65
N LEU A 101 21.02 29.92 25.52
CA LEU A 101 19.83 29.08 25.56
C LEU A 101 19.27 28.95 24.13
N ILE A 102 19.27 27.75 23.59
CA ILE A 102 18.86 27.40 22.24
C ILE A 102 17.52 26.66 22.34
N LYS A 103 16.49 27.12 21.62
CA LYS A 103 15.21 26.39 21.58
C LYS A 103 15.44 25.00 20.98
N ARG A 104 14.76 23.97 21.55
CA ARG A 104 14.87 22.58 21.09
C ARG A 104 14.67 22.44 19.58
N ASN A 105 13.67 23.14 19.03
CA ASN A 105 13.35 23.08 17.60
C ASN A 105 14.35 23.84 16.69
N ASP A 106 15.30 24.55 17.28
CA ASP A 106 16.33 25.29 16.55
C ASP A 106 17.69 24.57 16.56
N LEU A 107 17.83 23.49 17.37
CA LEU A 107 19.08 22.72 17.41
C LEU A 107 19.51 22.22 16.03
N GLY A 108 18.61 21.57 15.28
CA GLY A 108 18.91 21.07 13.93
C GLY A 108 19.17 22.16 12.89
N LYS A 109 18.86 23.44 13.19
CA LYS A 109 19.08 24.57 12.28
C LYS A 109 20.50 25.17 12.39
N ILE A 110 21.22 24.89 13.47
CA ILE A 110 22.61 25.36 13.65
C ILE A 110 23.52 24.56 12.72
N ILE A 111 24.13 25.24 11.77
CA ILE A 111 24.96 24.57 10.73
C ILE A 111 26.33 24.17 11.30
N ASP A 112 26.92 24.98 12.17
CA ASP A 112 28.20 24.70 12.79
C ASP A 112 28.20 25.21 14.25
N TYR A 113 28.17 24.29 15.20
CA TYR A 113 28.11 24.59 16.62
C TYR A 113 29.37 25.34 17.13
N ARG A 114 30.51 25.23 16.44
CA ARG A 114 31.74 25.97 16.81
C ARG A 114 31.54 27.49 16.77
N GLN A 115 30.59 28.00 15.98
CA GLN A 115 30.26 29.44 15.93
C GLN A 115 29.82 29.97 17.30
N LEU A 116 29.23 29.14 18.13
CA LEU A 116 28.76 29.54 19.46
C LEU A 116 29.95 30.00 20.35
N LEU A 117 31.17 29.47 20.11
CA LEU A 117 32.34 29.90 20.85
C LEU A 117 32.65 31.41 20.66
N THR A 118 32.33 31.97 19.50
CA THR A 118 32.53 33.38 19.18
C THR A 118 31.51 34.32 19.83
N LEU A 119 30.39 33.77 20.28
CA LEU A 119 29.27 34.50 20.90
C LEU A 119 29.45 34.66 22.40
N PHE A 120 30.27 33.83 23.03
CA PHE A 120 30.54 33.95 24.48
C PHE A 120 31.34 35.20 24.77
N LYS A 121 30.88 35.94 25.78
CA LYS A 121 31.51 37.17 26.30
C LYS A 121 31.76 37.03 27.77
N ARG A 122 32.97 37.27 28.21
CA ARG A 122 33.33 37.44 29.62
C ARG A 122 33.09 38.89 29.97
N PRO A 123 32.45 39.21 31.13
CA PRO A 123 32.29 40.58 31.57
C PRO A 123 33.67 41.29 31.74
N ALA A 124 33.73 42.56 31.39
CA ALA A 124 34.92 43.35 31.65
C ALA A 124 34.99 43.73 33.13
N VAL A 125 36.17 43.65 33.72
CA VAL A 125 36.44 43.85 35.17
C VAL A 125 35.93 45.20 35.66
N ASP A 126 35.96 46.24 34.83
CA ASP A 126 35.65 47.64 35.19
C ASP A 126 34.21 48.06 34.84
N LYS A 127 33.36 47.15 34.38
CA LYS A 127 31.98 47.47 33.98
C LYS A 127 30.99 46.85 35.00
N GLU A 128 30.24 47.73 35.66
CA GLU A 128 29.05 47.32 36.45
C GLU A 128 27.78 47.17 35.63
N ASP A 129 27.87 47.48 34.30
CA ASP A 129 26.75 47.44 33.38
C ASP A 129 26.78 46.13 32.55
N PHE A 130 25.78 45.28 32.74
CA PHE A 130 25.62 44.00 32.07
C PHE A 130 24.52 44.04 31.02
N LEU A 131 24.16 45.20 30.46
CA LEU A 131 23.11 45.41 29.50
C LEU A 131 23.33 44.63 28.19
N ASP A 132 24.55 44.28 27.86
CA ASP A 132 24.87 43.46 26.68
C ASP A 132 24.20 42.06 26.76
N TYR A 133 23.91 41.55 27.97
CA TYR A 133 23.29 40.26 28.18
C TYR A 133 21.75 40.32 28.25
N SER A 134 21.17 41.53 28.21
CA SER A 134 19.71 41.73 28.29
C SER A 134 18.97 41.50 27.00
N LYS A 135 19.68 41.33 25.88
CA LYS A 135 19.14 41.18 24.54
C LYS A 135 19.41 39.77 23.99
N SER A 136 18.48 39.20 23.25
CA SER A 136 18.71 37.95 22.52
C SER A 136 19.75 38.18 21.40
N ILE A 137 20.45 37.11 21.03
CA ILE A 137 21.42 37.10 19.93
C ILE A 137 20.77 36.49 18.72
N ALA A 138 20.75 37.21 17.60
CA ALA A 138 20.26 36.66 16.34
C ALA A 138 21.41 35.96 15.60
N LEU A 139 21.26 34.65 15.39
CA LEU A 139 22.17 33.88 14.55
C LEU A 139 21.59 33.78 13.14
N ASN A 140 22.36 34.21 12.14
CA ASN A 140 21.91 34.14 10.77
C ASN A 140 22.05 32.71 10.25
N GLU A 141 21.01 32.16 9.58
CA GLU A 141 21.06 30.85 8.92
C GLU A 141 22.15 30.70 7.85
N LYS A 142 22.64 31.79 7.32
CA LYS A 142 23.82 31.82 6.46
C LYS A 142 25.12 31.70 7.24
N SER A 143 25.08 31.15 8.44
CA SER A 143 26.26 30.91 9.23
C SER A 143 27.21 30.00 8.45
N ILE A 144 28.35 30.57 8.15
CA ILE A 144 29.40 29.94 7.37
C ILE A 144 30.01 28.83 8.20
N TYR A 145 30.12 27.63 7.63
CA TYR A 145 30.99 26.62 8.24
C TYR A 145 32.37 27.26 8.49
N LEU A 146 32.84 27.21 9.71
CA LEU A 146 34.17 27.65 10.04
C LEU A 146 35.22 26.76 9.34
N GLU A 147 36.24 27.35 8.79
CA GLU A 147 37.34 26.54 8.26
C GLU A 147 37.95 25.70 9.38
N SER A 148 38.29 24.46 9.05
CA SER A 148 38.97 23.59 10.02
C SER A 148 40.40 24.07 10.15
N LYS A 149 40.79 24.46 11.36
CA LYS A 149 42.17 24.78 11.68
C LYS A 149 43.06 23.54 11.85
N GLY A 150 42.45 22.35 11.75
CA GLY A 150 43.06 21.09 12.13
C GLY A 150 43.17 20.94 13.65
N TYR A 151 43.43 19.72 14.08
CA TYR A 151 43.59 19.38 15.48
C TYR A 151 44.94 18.63 15.64
N PRO A 152 46.05 19.37 15.77
CA PRO A 152 47.41 18.80 15.65
C PRO A 152 47.75 17.75 16.68
N CYS A 153 47.07 17.77 17.84
CA CYS A 153 47.29 16.83 18.94
C CYS A 153 46.31 15.63 18.91
N LEU A 154 45.38 15.57 17.93
CA LEU A 154 44.34 14.57 17.86
C LEU A 154 44.59 13.55 16.75
N THR A 155 44.57 12.29 17.10
CA THR A 155 44.59 11.18 16.14
C THR A 155 43.18 10.78 15.75
N GLU A 156 43.03 10.17 14.58
CA GLU A 156 41.76 9.58 14.14
C GLU A 156 41.19 8.62 15.20
N ALA A 157 42.03 7.79 15.80
CA ALA A 157 41.62 6.84 16.82
C ALA A 157 41.07 7.53 18.08
N LYS A 158 41.71 8.62 18.55
CA LYS A 158 41.20 9.36 19.73
C LYS A 158 39.84 10.02 19.45
N VAL A 159 39.67 10.63 18.27
CA VAL A 159 38.39 11.27 17.88
C VAL A 159 37.30 10.21 17.69
N SER A 160 37.61 9.08 17.06
CA SER A 160 36.69 7.94 16.88
C SER A 160 36.21 7.39 18.23
N GLU A 161 37.16 7.15 19.15
CA GLU A 161 36.83 6.65 20.49
C GLU A 161 36.00 7.68 21.29
N LEU A 162 36.31 8.97 21.18
CA LEU A 162 35.54 10.03 21.82
C LEU A 162 34.11 10.09 21.29
N TYR A 163 33.95 10.03 19.97
CA TYR A 163 32.60 10.06 19.37
C TYR A 163 31.76 8.84 19.79
N ALA A 164 32.35 7.64 19.77
CA ALA A 164 31.67 6.45 20.24
C ALA A 164 31.29 6.52 21.72
N THR A 165 32.17 7.11 22.55
CA THR A 165 31.94 7.33 23.96
C THR A 165 30.82 8.34 24.20
N MET A 166 30.76 9.40 23.41
CA MET A 166 29.69 10.40 23.44
C MET A 166 28.30 9.81 23.17
N LEU A 167 28.24 8.74 22.36
CA LEU A 167 27.00 7.99 22.09
C LEU A 167 26.71 6.93 23.15
N SER A 168 27.52 6.81 24.23
CA SER A 168 27.26 5.82 25.28
C SER A 168 25.99 6.16 26.06
N PRO A 169 25.13 5.18 26.37
CA PRO A 169 23.94 5.41 27.19
C PRO A 169 24.28 5.63 28.68
N GLN A 170 25.53 5.35 29.07
CA GLN A 170 25.99 5.53 30.44
C GLN A 170 26.87 6.77 30.58
N PRO A 171 26.79 7.54 31.65
CA PRO A 171 27.70 8.66 31.93
C PRO A 171 29.15 8.23 31.92
N VAL A 172 30.00 8.99 31.24
CA VAL A 172 31.44 8.68 31.13
C VAL A 172 32.27 9.87 31.55
N CYS A 173 33.29 9.59 32.37
CA CYS A 173 34.33 10.53 32.76
C CYS A 173 35.64 10.14 32.05
N ILE A 174 36.23 11.10 31.33
CA ILE A 174 37.49 10.92 30.63
C ILE A 174 38.58 11.75 31.29
N LEU A 175 39.79 11.19 31.48
CA LEU A 175 40.90 11.97 31.92
C LEU A 175 41.27 13.02 30.84
N LYS A 176 41.36 14.25 31.24
CA LYS A 176 41.66 15.36 30.34
C LYS A 176 43.15 15.36 29.97
N GLU A 177 43.42 15.00 28.72
CA GLU A 177 44.78 15.02 28.11
C GLU A 177 44.88 16.01 26.95
N ILE A 178 43.80 16.71 26.61
CA ILE A 178 43.68 17.60 25.47
C ILE A 178 43.66 19.04 25.99
N ASP A 179 44.32 19.95 25.24
CA ASP A 179 44.28 21.39 25.51
C ASP A 179 42.83 21.90 25.56
N ASN A 180 42.60 22.86 26.44
CA ASN A 180 41.25 23.30 26.78
C ASN A 180 40.51 23.94 25.58
N THR A 181 41.21 24.78 24.84
CA THR A 181 40.63 25.46 23.67
C THR A 181 40.33 24.45 22.55
N GLU A 182 41.29 23.56 22.28
CA GLU A 182 41.14 22.49 21.30
C GLU A 182 39.99 21.52 21.67
N LEU A 183 39.89 21.17 22.94
CA LEU A 183 38.79 20.29 23.45
C LEU A 183 37.42 20.94 23.30
N GLN A 184 37.25 22.22 23.65
CA GLN A 184 35.97 22.92 23.51
C GLN A 184 35.55 23.00 22.05
N GLU A 185 36.48 23.33 21.16
CA GLU A 185 36.20 23.37 19.71
C GLU A 185 35.85 22.00 19.16
N LEU A 186 36.59 20.93 19.57
CA LEU A 186 36.33 19.54 19.18
C LEU A 186 34.92 19.08 19.60
N LEU A 187 34.54 19.32 20.86
CA LEU A 187 33.24 18.90 21.38
C LEU A 187 32.08 19.55 20.64
N LEU A 188 32.17 20.85 20.36
CA LEU A 188 31.14 21.54 19.57
C LEU A 188 31.17 21.13 18.10
N ASN A 189 32.35 20.78 17.54
CA ASN A 189 32.41 20.20 16.20
C ASN A 189 31.77 18.83 16.12
N LEU A 190 31.93 17.98 17.13
CA LEU A 190 31.25 16.67 17.21
C LEU A 190 29.72 16.80 17.27
N TYR A 191 29.18 17.89 17.80
CA TYR A 191 27.74 18.17 17.77
C TYR A 191 27.17 18.27 16.35
N ASN A 192 27.99 18.68 15.38
CA ASN A 192 27.57 18.71 13.97
C ASN A 192 27.27 17.32 13.39
N TYR A 193 27.75 16.25 14.04
CA TYR A 193 27.59 14.87 13.64
C TYR A 193 26.47 14.15 14.44
N LEU A 194 25.65 14.90 15.18
CA LEU A 194 24.50 14.38 15.92
C LEU A 194 23.20 14.93 15.36
N PRO A 195 22.17 14.10 15.15
CA PRO A 195 20.81 14.58 14.99
C PRO A 195 20.36 15.37 16.22
N SER A 196 19.48 16.35 16.03
CA SER A 196 19.05 17.24 17.14
C SER A 196 18.38 16.51 18.29
N GLY A 197 17.68 15.40 18.02
CA GLY A 197 17.08 14.57 19.07
C GLY A 197 18.12 13.88 19.95
N LEU A 198 19.21 13.38 19.38
CA LEU A 198 20.34 12.81 20.14
C LEU A 198 21.12 13.92 20.85
N LEU A 199 21.33 15.06 20.19
CA LEU A 199 21.99 16.21 20.79
C LEU A 199 21.22 16.69 22.05
N TRP A 200 19.90 16.73 21.98
CA TRP A 200 19.03 17.06 23.13
C TRP A 200 19.24 16.15 24.33
N GLN A 201 19.63 14.91 24.12
CA GLN A 201 19.90 13.94 25.19
C GLN A 201 21.29 14.08 25.80
N GLN A 202 22.19 14.82 25.13
CA GLN A 202 23.57 14.97 25.60
C GLN A 202 23.69 16.01 26.71
N SER A 203 24.57 15.73 27.64
CA SER A 203 25.07 16.72 28.60
C SER A 203 26.56 16.54 28.77
N LEU A 204 27.32 17.63 28.78
CA LEU A 204 28.77 17.57 28.86
C LEU A 204 29.38 18.64 29.73
N CYS A 205 30.62 18.37 30.19
CA CYS A 205 31.51 19.36 30.81
C CYS A 205 32.95 19.12 30.32
N SER A 206 33.54 20.13 29.68
CA SER A 206 34.89 20.03 29.12
C SER A 206 36.02 20.14 30.14
N GLY A 207 35.72 20.46 31.42
CA GLY A 207 36.71 20.55 32.45
C GLY A 207 36.09 20.62 33.87
N THR A 208 36.45 19.66 34.71
CA THR A 208 36.02 19.61 36.11
C THR A 208 37.06 18.83 36.93
N ALA A 209 37.21 19.16 38.21
CA ALA A 209 38.08 18.38 39.08
C ALA A 209 37.39 17.08 39.52
N LEU A 210 36.07 17.12 39.77
CA LEU A 210 35.24 16.00 40.16
C LEU A 210 34.02 15.90 39.22
N PRO A 211 33.48 14.69 39.00
CA PRO A 211 32.29 14.52 38.18
C PRO A 211 31.13 15.39 38.64
N ARG A 212 30.58 16.18 37.75
CA ARG A 212 29.44 17.07 38.01
C ARG A 212 28.12 16.32 37.82
N SER A 213 27.18 16.68 38.70
CA SER A 213 25.81 16.15 38.64
C SER A 213 24.80 17.25 38.99
N TYR A 214 23.57 17.04 38.55
CA TYR A 214 22.42 17.81 39.03
C TYR A 214 21.38 16.82 39.53
N GLU A 215 20.89 17.01 40.76
CA GLU A 215 19.96 16.09 41.44
C GLU A 215 20.40 14.62 41.43
N GLY A 216 21.70 14.38 41.59
CA GLY A 216 22.27 13.02 41.59
C GLY A 216 22.46 12.39 40.20
N GLN A 217 22.04 13.08 39.15
CA GLN A 217 22.28 12.60 37.76
C GLN A 217 23.58 13.21 37.24
N LEU A 218 24.53 12.35 36.89
CA LEU A 218 25.79 12.75 36.25
C LEU A 218 25.56 13.30 34.84
N LEU A 219 26.35 14.28 34.41
CA LEU A 219 26.40 14.67 33.01
C LEU A 219 26.96 13.52 32.16
N SER A 220 26.44 13.37 30.94
CA SER A 220 26.71 12.21 30.07
C SER A 220 28.19 12.07 29.73
N LEU A 221 28.89 13.18 29.45
CA LEU A 221 30.30 13.17 29.08
C LEU A 221 31.03 14.26 29.85
N GLN A 222 32.08 13.89 30.59
CA GLN A 222 32.85 14.84 31.37
C GLN A 222 34.34 14.60 31.24
N PHE A 223 35.10 15.71 31.21
CA PHE A 223 36.54 15.68 31.23
C PHE A 223 37.03 16.09 32.63
N VAL A 224 37.67 15.15 33.32
CA VAL A 224 38.15 15.35 34.69
C VAL A 224 39.67 15.54 34.70
N THR A 225 40.14 16.36 35.64
CA THR A 225 41.58 16.63 35.79
C THR A 225 42.27 15.64 36.73
N HIS A 226 41.54 14.90 37.52
CA HIS A 226 42.06 13.95 38.51
C HIS A 226 41.42 12.58 38.33
N ASP A 227 42.23 11.52 38.45
CA ASP A 227 41.75 10.14 38.42
C ASP A 227 41.05 9.81 39.75
N GLY A 228 39.73 9.77 39.73
CA GLY A 228 38.87 9.42 40.88
C GLY A 228 38.51 7.93 40.96
N GLY A 229 39.14 7.07 40.20
CA GLY A 229 38.92 5.62 40.20
C GLY A 229 37.82 5.09 39.27
N ASN A 230 37.01 5.97 38.66
CA ASN A 230 35.98 5.59 37.67
C ASN A 230 36.19 6.41 36.35
N VAL A 231 37.43 6.64 35.99
CA VAL A 231 37.79 7.45 34.82
C VAL A 231 38.29 6.54 33.71
N ILE A 232 37.86 6.79 32.48
CA ILE A 232 38.45 6.12 31.32
C ILE A 232 39.51 6.98 30.69
N TYR A 233 40.46 6.31 30.02
CA TYR A 233 41.50 6.92 29.22
C TYR A 233 41.19 6.66 27.75
N LEU A 234 41.38 7.66 26.87
CA LEU A 234 41.31 7.44 25.44
C LEU A 234 42.54 6.62 24.98
N ASN A 235 42.30 5.36 24.68
CA ASN A 235 43.33 4.35 24.40
C ASN A 235 43.68 4.26 22.90
N ASN A 236 43.29 5.18 22.07
CA ASN A 236 43.42 5.15 20.61
C ASN A 236 42.75 3.91 19.97
N LYS A 237 41.67 3.43 20.56
CA LYS A 237 40.89 2.33 20.05
C LYS A 237 39.83 2.82 19.09
N ILE A 238 39.70 2.20 17.91
CA ILE A 238 38.64 2.48 16.98
C ILE A 238 37.49 1.52 17.27
N PRO A 239 36.36 2.00 17.81
CA PRO A 239 35.28 1.12 18.28
C PRO A 239 34.43 0.57 17.15
N ASP A 240 34.19 1.33 16.09
CA ASP A 240 33.36 0.95 14.93
C ASP A 240 33.75 1.79 13.70
N HIS A 241 33.34 1.34 12.49
CA HIS A 241 33.65 2.04 11.24
C HIS A 241 32.89 3.38 11.10
N GLY A 242 31.68 3.45 11.64
CA GLY A 242 30.89 4.69 11.63
C GLY A 242 31.57 5.78 12.44
N SER A 243 32.07 5.47 13.64
CA SER A 243 32.84 6.40 14.48
C SER A 243 34.17 6.80 13.79
N GLN A 244 34.82 5.87 13.09
CA GLN A 244 36.02 6.17 12.30
C GLN A 244 35.68 7.14 11.13
N LEU A 245 34.59 6.91 10.42
CA LEU A 245 34.12 7.79 9.35
C LEU A 245 33.90 9.23 9.86
N VAL A 246 33.28 9.38 11.03
CA VAL A 246 33.11 10.70 11.68
C VAL A 246 34.48 11.35 11.99
N ALA A 247 35.40 10.60 12.57
CA ALA A 247 36.74 11.13 12.89
C ALA A 247 37.49 11.60 11.63
N VAL A 248 37.49 10.78 10.56
CA VAL A 248 38.09 11.16 9.27
C VAL A 248 37.43 12.38 8.67
N SER A 249 36.10 12.44 8.68
CA SER A 249 35.34 13.58 8.17
C SER A 249 35.66 14.87 8.94
N LEU A 250 35.69 14.79 10.27
CA LEU A 250 35.97 15.92 11.15
C LEU A 250 37.41 16.42 10.99
N LEU A 251 38.38 15.54 11.05
CA LEU A 251 39.82 15.93 10.94
C LEU A 251 40.18 16.51 9.58
N ASN A 252 39.52 16.04 8.52
CA ASN A 252 39.70 16.55 7.15
C ASN A 252 38.80 17.77 6.84
N GLY A 253 37.99 18.27 7.78
CA GLY A 253 37.07 19.36 7.57
C GLY A 253 36.01 19.11 6.51
N GLN A 254 35.61 17.85 6.33
CA GLN A 254 34.59 17.45 5.34
C GLN A 254 33.20 17.84 5.82
N ARG A 255 32.41 18.47 4.92
CA ARG A 255 31.06 18.96 5.24
C ARG A 255 29.96 18.00 4.83
N GLN A 256 30.28 17.06 3.95
CA GLN A 256 29.27 16.17 3.36
C GLN A 256 28.57 15.29 4.42
N LEU A 257 29.31 14.77 5.39
CA LEU A 257 28.72 13.89 6.38
C LEU A 257 27.79 14.61 7.36
N PRO A 258 28.16 15.78 7.94
CA PRO A 258 27.21 16.58 8.73
C PRO A 258 25.96 17.02 7.96
N GLU A 259 26.12 17.41 6.69
CA GLU A 259 25.00 17.79 5.82
C GLU A 259 24.07 16.62 5.56
N LEU A 260 24.63 15.42 5.36
CA LEU A 260 23.86 14.20 5.15
C LEU A 260 23.08 13.78 6.40
N ILE A 261 23.69 13.86 7.59
CA ILE A 261 23.03 13.59 8.88
C ILE A 261 21.87 14.57 9.07
N ARG A 262 22.07 15.84 8.77
CA ARG A 262 21.01 16.85 8.86
C ARG A 262 19.90 16.63 7.82
N TYR A 263 20.23 16.19 6.61
CA TYR A 263 19.25 15.87 5.59
C TYR A 263 18.31 14.74 6.03
N PHE A 264 18.84 13.72 6.73
CA PHE A 264 18.08 12.60 7.27
C PHE A 264 17.70 12.78 8.74
N GLU A 265 17.67 14.00 9.23
CA GLU A 265 17.38 14.35 10.62
C GLU A 265 16.13 13.66 11.18
N VAL A 266 15.05 13.63 10.39
CA VAL A 266 13.76 13.05 10.79
C VAL A 266 13.82 11.53 10.98
N GLU A 267 14.57 10.84 10.11
CA GLU A 267 14.71 9.39 10.15
C GLU A 267 15.68 8.93 11.24
N LEU A 268 16.71 9.71 11.52
CA LEU A 268 17.71 9.41 12.53
C LEU A 268 17.23 9.78 13.93
N CYS A 269 16.47 10.86 14.02
CA CYS A 269 15.78 11.39 15.20
C CYS A 269 16.58 11.29 16.50
N ASP A 270 16.07 10.58 17.50
CA ASP A 270 16.63 10.45 18.86
C ASP A 270 17.13 9.04 19.16
N ASP A 271 17.34 8.20 18.15
CA ASP A 271 17.79 6.82 18.29
C ASP A 271 19.26 6.64 17.88
N GLU A 272 20.11 6.37 18.86
CA GLU A 272 21.53 6.08 18.65
C GLU A 272 21.77 4.91 17.67
N ARG A 273 20.93 3.87 17.73
CA ARG A 273 21.09 2.69 16.85
C ARG A 273 20.86 3.06 15.39
N ARG A 274 19.89 3.94 15.13
CA ARG A 274 19.61 4.45 13.77
C ARG A 274 20.79 5.26 13.24
N LEU A 275 21.38 6.13 14.07
CA LEU A 275 22.55 6.89 13.68
C LEU A 275 23.76 5.98 13.40
N ARG A 276 24.06 5.02 14.27
CA ARG A 276 25.14 4.06 14.05
C ARG A 276 24.92 3.22 12.80
N GLY A 277 23.74 2.65 12.63
CA GLY A 277 23.39 1.88 11.43
C GLY A 277 23.47 2.69 10.15
N PHE A 278 23.02 3.94 10.17
CA PHE A 278 23.17 4.85 9.05
C PHE A 278 24.63 5.13 8.70
N LEU A 279 25.47 5.40 9.69
CA LEU A 279 26.92 5.62 9.48
C LEU A 279 27.59 4.40 8.86
N GLU A 280 27.25 3.19 9.29
CA GLU A 280 27.73 1.95 8.66
C GLU A 280 27.27 1.82 7.21
N VAL A 281 26.04 2.17 6.89
CA VAL A 281 25.57 2.22 5.50
C VAL A 281 26.39 3.21 4.68
N VAL A 282 26.69 4.41 5.21
CA VAL A 282 27.54 5.40 4.53
C VAL A 282 28.96 4.87 4.30
N VAL A 283 29.53 4.15 5.27
CA VAL A 283 30.83 3.49 5.12
C VAL A 283 30.79 2.48 3.97
N LEU A 284 29.77 1.61 3.94
CA LEU A 284 29.62 0.59 2.91
C LEU A 284 29.42 1.17 1.51
N VAL A 285 28.58 2.21 1.38
CA VAL A 285 28.34 2.90 0.10
C VAL A 285 29.61 3.57 -0.45
N ASN A 286 30.49 4.07 0.41
CA ASN A 286 31.75 4.70 0.01
C ASN A 286 32.91 3.69 -0.18
N ARG A 287 32.67 2.40 0.03
CA ARG A 287 33.71 1.38 -0.08
C ARG A 287 34.11 1.15 -1.54
N THR A 288 35.40 1.25 -1.82
CA THR A 288 35.93 0.94 -3.15
C THR A 288 36.02 -0.57 -3.34
N CYS A 289 35.31 -1.13 -4.31
CA CYS A 289 35.31 -2.54 -4.65
C CYS A 289 36.26 -2.84 -5.82
N LYS A 290 36.98 -3.95 -5.77
CA LYS A 290 37.96 -4.33 -6.77
C LYS A 290 37.40 -5.23 -7.88
N ASN A 291 36.33 -5.94 -7.61
CA ASN A 291 35.66 -6.85 -8.53
C ASN A 291 34.16 -6.94 -8.26
N GLU A 292 33.42 -7.64 -9.12
CA GLU A 292 31.95 -7.77 -9.02
C GLU A 292 31.50 -8.54 -7.78
N ASP A 293 32.27 -9.56 -7.34
CA ASP A 293 31.94 -10.31 -6.13
C ASP A 293 31.99 -9.43 -4.88
N GLU A 294 33.01 -8.56 -4.77
CA GLU A 294 33.07 -7.58 -3.67
C GLU A 294 31.89 -6.58 -3.73
N LYS A 295 31.51 -6.13 -4.92
CA LYS A 295 30.34 -5.25 -5.10
C LYS A 295 29.06 -5.91 -4.60
N GLN A 296 28.83 -7.16 -4.97
CA GLN A 296 27.68 -7.92 -4.53
C GLN A 296 27.67 -8.13 -3.00
N GLN A 297 28.82 -8.45 -2.40
CA GLN A 297 28.94 -8.58 -0.95
C GLN A 297 28.66 -7.26 -0.22
N VAL A 298 29.15 -6.13 -0.75
CA VAL A 298 28.88 -4.81 -0.19
C VAL A 298 27.39 -4.49 -0.29
N LEU A 299 26.74 -4.78 -1.42
CA LEU A 299 25.31 -4.57 -1.59
C LEU A 299 24.49 -5.39 -0.59
N LEU A 300 24.81 -6.68 -0.43
CA LEU A 300 24.16 -7.54 0.57
C LEU A 300 24.34 -7.00 2.00
N SER A 301 25.54 -6.49 2.31
CA SER A 301 25.80 -5.86 3.62
C SER A 301 24.99 -4.58 3.83
N ILE A 302 24.83 -3.74 2.80
CA ILE A 302 23.99 -2.55 2.84
C ILE A 302 22.53 -2.94 3.10
N ILE A 303 22.01 -3.93 2.39
CA ILE A 303 20.63 -4.42 2.53
C ILE A 303 20.41 -4.95 3.95
N SER A 304 21.33 -5.77 4.47
CA SER A 304 21.26 -6.30 5.83
C SER A 304 21.24 -5.18 6.87
N GLN A 305 22.18 -4.23 6.75
CA GLN A 305 22.29 -3.11 7.67
C GLN A 305 21.04 -2.22 7.67
N LEU A 306 20.47 -1.94 6.49
CA LEU A 306 19.23 -1.17 6.38
C LEU A 306 18.05 -1.92 7.00
N SER A 307 17.96 -3.23 6.79
CA SER A 307 16.86 -4.05 7.33
C SER A 307 16.94 -4.16 8.87
N GLU A 308 18.14 -4.25 9.43
CA GLU A 308 18.36 -4.29 10.87
C GLU A 308 18.09 -2.93 11.53
N THR A 309 18.55 -1.85 10.88
CA THR A 309 18.43 -0.50 11.44
C THR A 309 17.02 0.07 11.28
N PHE A 310 16.37 -0.20 10.14
CA PHE A 310 15.08 0.33 9.75
C PHE A 310 14.11 -0.79 9.32
N PRO A 311 13.62 -1.61 10.26
CA PRO A 311 12.86 -2.82 9.96
C PRO A 311 11.48 -2.55 9.33
N GLN A 312 10.83 -1.44 9.67
CA GLN A 312 9.53 -1.13 9.13
C GLN A 312 9.61 -0.45 7.75
N PRO A 313 8.63 -0.60 6.88
CA PRO A 313 8.62 0.05 5.55
C PRO A 313 8.77 1.57 5.61
N THR A 314 8.17 2.21 6.60
CA THR A 314 8.19 3.66 6.81
C THR A 314 9.41 4.15 7.57
N ASP A 315 10.17 3.25 8.21
CA ASP A 315 11.38 3.61 8.94
C ASP A 315 12.52 3.87 7.98
N GLY A 316 13.15 5.04 8.08
CA GLY A 316 14.28 5.41 7.22
C GLY A 316 13.94 5.41 5.72
N ASP A 317 12.71 5.75 5.36
CA ASP A 317 12.21 5.64 3.99
C ASP A 317 13.04 6.44 2.99
N ASN A 318 13.44 7.68 3.33
CA ASN A 318 14.30 8.49 2.46
C ASN A 318 15.74 7.93 2.38
N ILE A 319 16.26 7.36 3.48
CA ILE A 319 17.56 6.69 3.49
C ILE A 319 17.53 5.48 2.54
N LYS A 320 16.53 4.62 2.70
CA LYS A 320 16.33 3.44 1.84
C LYS A 320 16.19 3.84 0.37
N ARG A 321 15.36 4.84 0.06
CA ARG A 321 15.19 5.36 -1.31
C ARG A 321 16.47 5.91 -1.91
N SER A 322 17.31 6.55 -1.10
CA SER A 322 18.59 7.08 -1.57
C SER A 322 19.57 5.96 -1.98
N VAL A 323 19.49 4.81 -1.31
CA VAL A 323 20.27 3.61 -1.65
C VAL A 323 19.68 2.89 -2.88
N LEU A 324 18.37 2.96 -3.09
CA LEU A 324 17.68 2.36 -4.24
C LEU A 324 17.81 3.16 -5.55
N GLN A 325 18.71 4.12 -5.63
CA GLN A 325 18.87 4.90 -6.86
C GLN A 325 19.54 4.08 -7.97
N PRO A 326 19.07 4.20 -9.23
CA PRO A 326 19.65 3.49 -10.36
C PRO A 326 21.14 3.76 -10.61
N SER A 327 21.61 4.97 -10.26
CA SER A 327 23.03 5.36 -10.32
C SER A 327 23.91 4.52 -9.40
N LEU A 328 23.45 4.27 -8.17
CA LEU A 328 24.17 3.45 -7.20
C LEU A 328 24.24 1.98 -7.65
N SER A 329 23.18 1.47 -8.29
CA SER A 329 23.15 0.09 -8.81
C SER A 329 24.18 -0.15 -9.91
N LYS A 330 24.39 0.85 -10.80
CA LYS A 330 25.44 0.78 -11.82
C LYS A 330 26.82 0.63 -11.22
N ASP A 331 27.06 1.33 -10.11
CA ASP A 331 28.35 1.31 -9.43
C ASP A 331 28.53 0.02 -8.60
N LEU A 332 27.43 -0.61 -8.13
CA LEU A 332 27.42 -1.79 -7.29
C LEU A 332 27.06 -3.10 -8.03
N GLY A 333 27.16 -3.18 -9.36
CA GLY A 333 27.05 -4.45 -10.10
C GLY A 333 25.89 -4.58 -11.08
N GLY A 334 25.31 -3.47 -11.56
CA GLY A 334 24.40 -3.46 -12.70
C GLY A 334 22.94 -3.79 -12.40
N GLU A 335 22.20 -4.14 -13.46
CA GLU A 335 20.74 -4.25 -13.43
C GLU A 335 20.22 -5.38 -12.53
N GLU A 336 20.87 -6.52 -12.51
CA GLU A 336 20.43 -7.66 -11.68
C GLU A 336 20.51 -7.35 -10.18
N ASN A 337 21.56 -6.64 -9.75
CA ASN A 337 21.70 -6.20 -8.36
C ASN A 337 20.68 -5.13 -7.99
N PHE A 338 20.30 -4.25 -8.91
CA PHE A 338 19.22 -3.30 -8.69
C PHE A 338 17.88 -4.01 -8.49
N LEU A 339 17.57 -4.99 -9.32
CA LEU A 339 16.35 -5.79 -9.21
C LEU A 339 16.27 -6.53 -7.88
N TYR A 340 17.40 -7.13 -7.46
CA TYR A 340 17.51 -7.80 -6.17
C TYR A 340 17.29 -6.80 -5.01
N THR A 341 17.92 -5.64 -5.08
CA THR A 341 17.84 -4.61 -4.04
C THR A 341 16.39 -4.09 -3.89
N ILE A 342 15.72 -3.77 -4.99
CA ILE A 342 14.31 -3.33 -4.99
C ILE A 342 13.38 -4.39 -4.39
N SER A 343 13.63 -5.67 -4.68
CA SER A 343 12.78 -6.76 -4.17
C SER A 343 13.02 -7.08 -2.69
N THR A 344 14.17 -6.70 -2.15
CA THR A 344 14.60 -7.09 -0.80
C THR A 344 14.44 -5.96 0.23
N ILE A 345 14.70 -4.69 -0.18
CA ILE A 345 14.56 -3.54 0.73
C ILE A 345 13.08 -3.19 0.88
N ASN A 346 12.62 -3.22 2.13
CA ASN A 346 11.25 -2.88 2.49
C ASN A 346 11.06 -1.35 2.49
N VAL A 347 10.49 -0.79 1.43
CA VAL A 347 10.18 0.64 1.27
C VAL A 347 8.68 0.90 1.23
N SER A 348 8.27 2.13 1.55
CA SER A 348 6.86 2.52 1.54
C SER A 348 6.31 2.72 0.13
N SER A 349 7.12 3.19 -0.82
CA SER A 349 6.76 3.40 -2.23
C SER A 349 8.01 3.61 -3.08
N PHE A 350 7.89 3.46 -4.41
CA PHE A 350 8.95 3.82 -5.36
C PHE A 350 8.83 5.28 -5.82
N THR A 351 9.98 5.90 -6.12
CA THR A 351 10.00 7.24 -6.71
C THR A 351 9.67 7.20 -8.20
N ALA A 352 9.28 8.35 -8.78
CA ALA A 352 9.05 8.46 -10.21
C ALA A 352 10.29 8.10 -11.05
N GLU A 353 11.50 8.38 -10.53
CA GLU A 353 12.76 8.03 -11.19
C GLU A 353 12.98 6.50 -11.21
N GLN A 354 12.71 5.83 -10.08
CA GLN A 354 12.78 4.37 -9.97
C GLN A 354 11.75 3.70 -10.89
N ILE A 355 10.51 4.19 -10.92
CA ILE A 355 9.48 3.70 -11.84
C ILE A 355 9.92 3.91 -13.30
N GLY A 356 10.44 5.08 -13.64
CA GLY A 356 10.95 5.36 -14.98
C GLY A 356 12.15 4.49 -15.38
N TYR A 357 12.99 4.09 -14.43
CA TYR A 357 14.07 3.13 -14.67
C TYR A 357 13.53 1.72 -14.93
N ILE A 358 12.56 1.26 -14.15
CA ILE A 358 11.90 -0.03 -14.33
C ILE A 358 11.19 -0.09 -15.69
N GLN A 359 10.56 1.01 -16.10
CA GLN A 359 9.96 1.12 -17.43
C GLN A 359 11.00 0.95 -18.55
N ARG A 360 12.15 1.60 -18.43
CA ARG A 360 13.25 1.42 -19.42
C ARG A 360 13.80 0.00 -19.44
N LEU A 361 13.81 -0.71 -18.30
CA LEU A 361 14.15 -2.12 -18.24
C LEU A 361 13.17 -2.99 -19.02
N HIS A 362 11.88 -2.71 -18.95
CA HIS A 362 10.85 -3.39 -19.74
C HIS A 362 11.13 -3.23 -21.23
N ASP A 363 11.45 -2.03 -21.69
CA ASP A 363 11.76 -1.74 -23.10
C ASP A 363 13.01 -2.45 -23.60
N LEU A 364 13.96 -2.79 -22.71
CA LEU A 364 15.20 -3.50 -23.04
C LEU A 364 15.07 -5.03 -22.93
N SER A 365 14.35 -5.53 -21.92
CA SER A 365 14.20 -6.95 -21.63
C SER A 365 12.93 -7.26 -20.86
N SER A 366 11.91 -7.72 -21.59
CA SER A 366 10.65 -8.13 -20.95
C SER A 366 10.82 -9.32 -19.98
N GLU A 367 11.78 -10.21 -20.22
CA GLU A 367 12.04 -11.34 -19.32
C GLU A 367 12.58 -10.91 -17.96
N GLN A 368 13.53 -9.96 -17.93
CA GLN A 368 14.06 -9.41 -16.68
C GLN A 368 12.99 -8.62 -15.94
N PHE A 369 12.15 -7.90 -16.66
CA PHE A 369 11.03 -7.18 -16.08
C PHE A 369 10.01 -8.11 -15.41
N LEU A 370 9.65 -9.22 -16.04
CA LEU A 370 8.76 -10.22 -15.46
C LEU A 370 9.37 -10.91 -14.24
N ARG A 371 10.68 -11.18 -14.25
CA ARG A 371 11.41 -11.68 -13.06
C ARG A 371 11.34 -10.69 -11.90
N LEU A 372 11.51 -9.38 -12.19
CA LEU A 372 11.36 -8.33 -11.19
C LEU A 372 9.95 -8.33 -10.59
N LEU A 373 8.91 -8.31 -11.43
CA LEU A 373 7.53 -8.37 -10.96
C LEU A 373 7.30 -9.58 -10.06
N LYS A 374 7.78 -10.75 -10.46
CA LYS A 374 7.69 -11.96 -9.65
C LYS A 374 8.35 -11.80 -8.28
N GLN A 375 9.55 -11.23 -8.22
CA GLN A 375 10.26 -10.98 -6.97
C GLN A 375 9.50 -9.98 -6.10
N LEU A 376 9.00 -8.89 -6.68
CA LEU A 376 8.23 -7.89 -5.96
C LEU A 376 6.92 -8.46 -5.39
N TYR A 377 6.18 -9.25 -6.16
CA TYR A 377 4.94 -9.86 -5.69
C TYR A 377 5.14 -10.99 -4.68
N SER A 378 6.27 -11.71 -4.75
CA SER A 378 6.61 -12.74 -3.78
C SER A 378 7.22 -12.19 -2.49
N SER A 379 7.57 -10.90 -2.44
CA SER A 379 8.11 -10.26 -1.25
C SER A 379 7.05 -10.12 -0.17
N GLU A 380 7.20 -10.83 0.94
CA GLU A 380 6.33 -10.71 2.13
C GLU A 380 6.38 -9.30 2.76
N ASN A 381 7.36 -8.50 2.36
CA ASN A 381 7.64 -7.18 2.91
C ASN A 381 6.95 -6.02 2.19
N LEU A 382 6.22 -6.27 1.08
CA LEU A 382 5.47 -5.21 0.40
C LEU A 382 4.25 -4.79 1.22
N ASN A 383 4.31 -3.59 1.78
CA ASN A 383 3.15 -2.96 2.41
C ASN A 383 2.12 -2.50 1.36
N GLU A 384 0.99 -1.96 1.80
CA GLU A 384 -0.08 -1.50 0.89
C GLU A 384 0.39 -0.43 -0.12
N TRP A 385 1.32 0.44 0.27
CA TRP A 385 1.93 1.43 -0.61
C TRP A 385 2.83 0.79 -1.68
N GLY A 386 3.63 -0.19 -1.28
CA GLY A 386 4.42 -0.99 -2.20
C GLY A 386 3.55 -1.72 -3.21
N LYS A 387 2.45 -2.32 -2.78
CA LYS A 387 1.46 -2.96 -3.66
C LYS A 387 0.83 -1.98 -4.65
N GLN A 388 0.45 -0.77 -4.23
CA GLN A 388 -0.08 0.25 -5.14
C GLN A 388 0.96 0.71 -6.17
N THR A 389 2.21 0.82 -5.77
CA THR A 389 3.32 1.19 -6.67
C THR A 389 3.59 0.08 -7.67
N VAL A 390 3.57 -1.18 -7.23
CA VAL A 390 3.68 -2.35 -8.12
C VAL A 390 2.54 -2.38 -9.14
N LYS A 391 1.30 -2.07 -8.74
CA LYS A 391 0.17 -1.90 -9.67
C LYS A 391 0.45 -0.87 -10.77
N SER A 392 1.14 0.22 -10.45
CA SER A 392 1.53 1.23 -11.46
C SER A 392 2.55 0.69 -12.46
N ILE A 393 3.39 -0.24 -12.03
CA ILE A 393 4.40 -0.89 -12.88
C ILE A 393 3.75 -1.93 -13.80
N ASP A 394 2.74 -2.65 -13.34
CA ASP A 394 2.01 -3.67 -14.11
C ASP A 394 1.38 -3.12 -15.40
N HIS A 395 1.13 -1.81 -15.49
CA HIS A 395 0.62 -1.19 -16.71
C HIS A 395 1.57 -1.31 -17.91
N PHE A 396 2.83 -1.64 -17.67
CA PHE A 396 3.80 -1.87 -18.75
C PHE A 396 3.81 -3.30 -19.29
N VAL A 397 3.11 -4.23 -18.66
CA VAL A 397 3.06 -5.62 -19.11
C VAL A 397 2.11 -5.74 -20.29
N SER A 398 2.61 -6.28 -21.40
CA SER A 398 1.82 -6.53 -22.60
C SER A 398 0.97 -7.80 -22.47
N TYR A 399 -0.12 -7.89 -23.24
CA TYR A 399 -0.94 -9.11 -23.32
C TYR A 399 -0.13 -10.35 -23.73
N ALA A 400 0.83 -10.19 -24.65
CA ALA A 400 1.68 -11.30 -25.10
C ALA A 400 2.56 -11.87 -23.96
N GLU A 401 3.03 -11.01 -23.06
CA GLU A 401 3.79 -11.42 -21.88
C GLU A 401 2.90 -12.15 -20.89
N ILE A 402 1.68 -11.65 -20.69
CA ILE A 402 0.68 -12.28 -19.83
C ILE A 402 0.29 -13.65 -20.32
N ALA A 403 0.09 -13.82 -21.64
CA ALA A 403 -0.23 -15.12 -22.22
C ALA A 403 0.88 -16.16 -21.97
N ARG A 404 2.15 -15.74 -21.93
CA ARG A 404 3.28 -16.60 -21.52
C ARG A 404 3.25 -16.93 -20.05
N LEU A 405 2.95 -15.97 -19.19
CA LEU A 405 2.87 -16.16 -17.74
C LEU A 405 1.77 -17.15 -17.35
N ARG A 406 0.64 -17.16 -18.06
CA ARG A 406 -0.46 -18.13 -17.85
C ARG A 406 0.05 -19.57 -17.79
N GLN A 407 1.01 -19.89 -18.66
CA GLN A 407 1.58 -21.24 -18.75
C GLN A 407 2.75 -21.47 -17.77
N SER A 408 3.56 -20.44 -17.50
CA SER A 408 4.81 -20.58 -16.74
C SER A 408 4.65 -20.23 -15.25
N ASP A 409 3.79 -19.29 -14.88
CA ASP A 409 3.58 -18.83 -13.52
C ASP A 409 2.15 -18.34 -13.29
N LYS A 410 1.27 -19.26 -12.91
CA LYS A 410 -0.17 -18.99 -12.69
C LYS A 410 -0.44 -17.96 -11.60
N VAL A 411 0.36 -17.95 -10.53
CA VAL A 411 0.17 -17.03 -9.40
C VAL A 411 0.49 -15.60 -9.83
N LEU A 412 1.62 -15.41 -10.47
CA LEU A 412 2.00 -14.10 -11.00
C LEU A 412 1.02 -13.60 -12.04
N PHE A 413 0.57 -14.48 -12.96
CA PHE A 413 -0.50 -14.19 -13.92
C PHE A 413 -1.76 -13.64 -13.22
N GLN A 414 -2.29 -14.36 -12.24
CA GLN A 414 -3.49 -13.94 -11.51
C GLN A 414 -3.29 -12.62 -10.79
N THR A 415 -2.13 -12.40 -10.19
CA THR A 415 -1.82 -11.18 -9.46
C THR A 415 -1.75 -9.97 -10.41
N ILE A 416 -1.10 -10.09 -11.56
CA ILE A 416 -1.00 -9.00 -12.54
C ILE A 416 -2.37 -8.64 -13.12
N ILE A 417 -3.17 -9.62 -13.55
CA ILE A 417 -4.50 -9.34 -14.12
C ILE A 417 -5.48 -8.77 -13.09
N SER A 418 -5.34 -9.08 -11.81
CA SER A 418 -6.14 -8.47 -10.75
C SER A 418 -5.73 -7.04 -10.44
N SER A 419 -4.47 -6.69 -10.62
CA SER A 419 -3.96 -5.33 -10.41
C SER A 419 -4.12 -4.42 -11.63
N ASN A 420 -4.05 -4.99 -12.85
CA ASN A 420 -4.26 -4.26 -14.11
C ASN A 420 -5.52 -4.75 -14.83
N THR A 421 -6.66 -4.15 -14.48
CA THR A 421 -7.98 -4.54 -15.00
C THR A 421 -8.15 -4.33 -16.50
N GLU A 422 -7.35 -3.48 -17.14
CA GLU A 422 -7.39 -3.28 -18.60
C GLU A 422 -6.96 -4.54 -19.35
N LEU A 423 -6.02 -5.28 -18.79
CA LEU A 423 -5.56 -6.55 -19.39
C LEU A 423 -6.64 -7.63 -19.41
N LEU A 424 -7.59 -7.62 -18.48
CA LEU A 424 -8.74 -8.54 -18.49
C LEU A 424 -9.56 -8.41 -19.77
N ASN A 425 -9.65 -7.20 -20.33
CA ASN A 425 -10.40 -6.94 -21.57
C ASN A 425 -9.67 -7.43 -22.83
N GLN A 426 -8.40 -7.82 -22.72
CA GLN A 426 -7.59 -8.34 -23.80
C GLN A 426 -7.49 -9.88 -23.78
N ILE A 427 -7.97 -10.52 -22.70
CA ILE A 427 -7.88 -11.97 -22.52
C ILE A 427 -8.87 -12.69 -23.44
N VAL A 428 -8.39 -13.71 -24.15
CA VAL A 428 -9.22 -14.65 -24.91
C VAL A 428 -9.65 -15.78 -23.97
N TRP A 429 -10.77 -15.59 -23.27
CA TRP A 429 -11.28 -16.49 -22.22
C TRP A 429 -11.57 -17.92 -22.70
N THR A 430 -11.91 -18.08 -23.98
CA THR A 430 -12.19 -19.39 -24.57
C THR A 430 -10.95 -20.28 -24.75
N GLU A 431 -9.77 -19.76 -24.58
CA GLU A 431 -8.50 -20.52 -24.61
C GLU A 431 -8.12 -21.13 -23.27
N PHE A 432 -8.87 -20.82 -22.20
CA PHE A 432 -8.59 -21.33 -20.87
C PHE A 432 -9.07 -22.77 -20.70
N SER A 433 -8.29 -23.60 -20.03
CA SER A 433 -8.79 -24.86 -19.50
C SER A 433 -9.82 -24.60 -18.40
N LYS A 434 -10.65 -25.62 -18.08
CA LYS A 434 -11.64 -25.50 -16.99
C LYS A 434 -10.99 -25.16 -15.66
N GLU A 435 -9.87 -25.76 -15.33
CA GLU A 435 -9.11 -25.55 -14.11
C GLU A 435 -8.48 -24.15 -14.04
N GLU A 436 -7.95 -23.67 -15.16
CA GLU A 436 -7.40 -22.31 -15.25
C GLU A 436 -8.52 -21.28 -15.10
N LEU A 437 -9.64 -21.48 -15.79
CA LEU A 437 -10.78 -20.59 -15.71
C LEU A 437 -11.32 -20.54 -14.28
N GLU A 438 -11.57 -21.70 -13.66
CA GLU A 438 -12.08 -21.77 -12.30
C GLU A 438 -11.18 -21.06 -11.29
N SER A 439 -9.88 -21.27 -11.36
CA SER A 439 -8.91 -20.61 -10.47
C SER A 439 -8.84 -19.10 -10.69
N THR A 440 -9.06 -18.65 -11.94
CA THR A 440 -8.96 -17.23 -12.31
C THR A 440 -10.23 -16.44 -11.98
N LEU A 441 -11.41 -17.09 -11.94
CA LEU A 441 -12.68 -16.40 -11.66
C LEU A 441 -12.73 -15.70 -10.30
N SER A 442 -11.90 -16.12 -9.34
CA SER A 442 -11.81 -15.50 -8.02
C SER A 442 -11.45 -14.01 -8.04
N ILE A 443 -10.78 -13.54 -9.10
CA ILE A 443 -10.44 -12.12 -9.27
C ILE A 443 -11.68 -11.21 -9.38
N PHE A 444 -12.79 -11.73 -9.89
CA PHE A 444 -14.06 -11.01 -9.98
C PHE A 444 -14.82 -10.89 -8.65
N SER A 445 -14.22 -11.33 -7.56
CA SER A 445 -14.72 -11.01 -6.21
C SER A 445 -14.48 -9.55 -5.82
N ASP A 446 -13.57 -8.85 -6.49
CA ASP A 446 -13.28 -7.43 -6.31
C ASP A 446 -14.24 -6.56 -7.13
N SER A 447 -14.92 -5.63 -6.45
CA SER A 447 -15.90 -4.74 -7.07
C SER A 447 -15.30 -3.78 -8.10
N GLU A 448 -14.05 -3.38 -7.94
CA GLU A 448 -13.37 -2.48 -8.90
C GLU A 448 -13.01 -3.23 -10.18
N VAL A 449 -12.61 -4.49 -10.08
CA VAL A 449 -12.39 -5.38 -11.21
C VAL A 449 -13.68 -5.55 -12.02
N VAL A 450 -14.79 -5.80 -11.33
CA VAL A 450 -16.11 -5.95 -11.97
C VAL A 450 -16.50 -4.69 -12.74
N LYS A 451 -16.31 -3.50 -12.16
CA LYS A 451 -16.66 -2.22 -12.82
C LYS A 451 -15.82 -1.95 -14.07
N ALA A 452 -14.56 -2.35 -14.08
CA ALA A 452 -13.63 -2.10 -15.17
C ALA A 452 -13.78 -3.10 -16.33
N PHE A 453 -14.33 -4.30 -16.08
CA PHE A 453 -14.45 -5.36 -17.08
C PHE A 453 -15.58 -5.07 -18.07
N LYS A 454 -15.34 -5.33 -19.37
CA LYS A 454 -16.29 -5.02 -20.45
C LYS A 454 -16.69 -6.22 -21.33
N HIS A 455 -15.88 -7.28 -21.33
CA HIS A 455 -16.06 -8.43 -22.26
C HIS A 455 -16.81 -9.59 -21.58
N TRP A 456 -17.94 -9.27 -20.93
CA TRP A 456 -18.76 -10.24 -20.19
C TRP A 456 -19.24 -11.41 -21.04
N ARG A 457 -19.60 -11.18 -22.30
CA ARG A 457 -20.11 -12.20 -23.21
C ARG A 457 -19.07 -13.28 -23.49
N ASP A 458 -17.81 -12.90 -23.73
CA ASP A 458 -16.74 -13.84 -24.02
C ASP A 458 -16.38 -14.68 -22.77
N LEU A 459 -16.37 -14.06 -21.61
CA LEU A 459 -16.20 -14.76 -20.34
C LEU A 459 -17.38 -15.72 -20.10
N PHE A 460 -18.60 -15.27 -20.33
CA PHE A 460 -19.80 -16.09 -20.16
C PHE A 460 -19.77 -17.35 -21.04
N LYS A 461 -19.39 -17.21 -22.32
CA LYS A 461 -19.22 -18.35 -23.24
C LYS A 461 -18.19 -19.35 -22.70
N ALA A 462 -17.05 -18.87 -22.20
CA ALA A 462 -16.03 -19.74 -21.63
C ALA A 462 -16.53 -20.49 -20.38
N MET A 463 -17.47 -19.91 -19.64
CA MET A 463 -18.03 -20.51 -18.41
C MET A 463 -19.12 -21.57 -18.68
N LEU A 464 -19.67 -21.69 -19.88
CA LEU A 464 -20.84 -22.56 -20.15
C LEU A 464 -20.63 -24.05 -19.79
N GLU A 465 -19.38 -24.51 -19.83
CA GLU A 465 -18.98 -25.87 -19.46
C GLU A 465 -18.49 -26.01 -18.02
N LEU A 466 -18.53 -24.92 -17.22
CA LEU A 466 -17.95 -24.88 -15.90
C LEU A 466 -18.99 -25.14 -14.80
N ASN A 467 -18.73 -26.13 -13.94
CA ASN A 467 -19.59 -26.46 -12.82
C ASN A 467 -18.97 -26.03 -11.47
N ALA A 468 -18.71 -24.73 -11.32
CA ALA A 468 -18.13 -24.18 -10.11
C ALA A 468 -19.09 -23.20 -9.39
N PRO A 469 -19.15 -23.18 -8.05
CA PRO A 469 -20.01 -22.24 -7.32
C PRO A 469 -19.77 -20.78 -7.66
N ILE A 470 -18.51 -20.40 -7.87
CA ILE A 470 -18.14 -19.05 -8.27
C ILE A 470 -18.65 -18.69 -9.66
N ALA A 471 -18.63 -19.64 -10.60
CA ALA A 471 -19.13 -19.44 -11.94
C ALA A 471 -20.66 -19.18 -11.92
N ARG A 472 -21.41 -19.89 -11.11
CA ARG A 472 -22.86 -19.67 -10.92
C ARG A 472 -23.16 -18.27 -10.40
N LYS A 473 -22.43 -17.84 -9.36
CA LYS A 473 -22.57 -16.48 -8.79
C LYS A 473 -22.25 -15.41 -9.83
N LEU A 474 -21.18 -15.59 -10.58
CA LEU A 474 -20.76 -14.65 -11.60
C LEU A 474 -21.73 -14.63 -12.78
N ALA A 475 -22.27 -15.79 -13.20
CA ALA A 475 -23.26 -15.87 -14.27
C ALA A 475 -24.52 -15.06 -13.98
N LYS A 476 -25.06 -15.10 -12.76
CA LYS A 476 -26.19 -14.26 -12.34
C LYS A 476 -25.87 -12.77 -12.50
N MET A 477 -24.69 -12.37 -12.09
CA MET A 477 -24.24 -10.98 -12.21
C MET A 477 -24.08 -10.58 -13.68
N ILE A 478 -23.51 -11.46 -14.53
CA ILE A 478 -23.34 -11.19 -15.96
C ILE A 478 -24.69 -11.01 -16.64
N LEU A 479 -25.64 -11.89 -16.39
CA LEU A 479 -26.99 -11.80 -16.96
C LEU A 479 -27.70 -10.49 -16.59
N SER A 480 -27.45 -9.97 -15.38
CA SER A 480 -27.99 -8.67 -14.98
C SER A 480 -27.31 -7.47 -15.65
N HIS A 481 -26.12 -7.66 -16.19
CA HIS A 481 -25.34 -6.64 -16.91
C HIS A 481 -25.56 -6.68 -18.43
N ASP A 482 -25.66 -7.88 -18.99
CA ASP A 482 -25.81 -8.10 -20.44
C ASP A 482 -26.83 -9.22 -20.71
N GLU A 483 -28.08 -8.81 -20.96
CA GLU A 483 -29.18 -9.73 -21.29
C GLU A 483 -28.93 -10.56 -22.56
N GLU A 484 -28.04 -10.13 -23.46
CA GLU A 484 -27.70 -10.88 -24.67
C GLU A 484 -27.00 -12.20 -24.35
N CYS A 485 -26.40 -12.32 -23.16
CA CYS A 485 -25.82 -13.57 -22.67
C CYS A 485 -26.88 -14.69 -22.52
N VAL A 486 -28.17 -14.34 -22.37
CA VAL A 486 -29.30 -15.30 -22.43
C VAL A 486 -29.31 -15.99 -23.81
N GLY A 487 -29.15 -15.21 -24.88
CA GLY A 487 -29.06 -15.73 -26.24
C GLY A 487 -27.86 -16.65 -26.46
N GLU A 488 -26.72 -16.33 -25.88
CA GLU A 488 -25.51 -17.17 -25.94
C GLU A 488 -25.74 -18.52 -25.24
N TYR A 489 -26.38 -18.51 -24.09
CA TYR A 489 -26.73 -19.73 -23.34
C TYR A 489 -27.68 -20.63 -24.14
N LEU A 490 -28.77 -20.08 -24.66
CA LEU A 490 -29.74 -20.82 -25.46
C LEU A 490 -29.11 -21.34 -26.76
N THR A 491 -28.26 -20.56 -27.40
CA THR A 491 -27.52 -20.98 -28.61
C THR A 491 -26.62 -22.18 -28.32
N TYR A 492 -25.89 -22.11 -27.18
CA TYR A 492 -25.03 -23.21 -26.76
C TYR A 492 -25.81 -24.51 -26.58
N ILE A 493 -26.89 -24.48 -25.79
CA ILE A 493 -27.74 -25.66 -25.55
C ILE A 493 -28.31 -26.19 -26.88
N ASN A 494 -28.78 -25.29 -27.74
CA ASN A 494 -29.36 -25.66 -29.03
C ASN A 494 -28.35 -26.32 -29.96
N GLN A 495 -27.09 -25.92 -29.90
CA GLN A 495 -26.02 -26.51 -30.75
C GLN A 495 -25.49 -27.82 -30.18
N LYS A 496 -25.35 -27.91 -28.84
CA LYS A 496 -24.77 -29.09 -28.18
C LYS A 496 -25.76 -30.22 -27.94
N GLY A 497 -27.06 -29.95 -27.88
CA GLY A 497 -28.11 -30.92 -27.61
C GLY A 497 -28.04 -31.49 -26.18
N HIS A 498 -27.43 -30.74 -25.25
CA HIS A 498 -27.44 -31.05 -23.82
C HIS A 498 -27.40 -29.77 -22.99
N LEU A 499 -27.87 -29.82 -21.75
CA LEU A 499 -27.84 -28.68 -20.85
C LEU A 499 -26.37 -28.29 -20.50
N SER A 500 -26.12 -27.01 -20.42
CA SER A 500 -24.85 -26.47 -19.91
C SER A 500 -24.64 -26.92 -18.45
N GLN A 501 -23.37 -27.10 -18.06
CA GLN A 501 -23.02 -27.35 -16.66
C GLN A 501 -23.17 -26.10 -15.81
N LEU A 502 -23.26 -24.92 -16.43
CA LEU A 502 -23.58 -23.68 -15.76
C LEU A 502 -25.10 -23.59 -15.53
N PRO A 503 -25.61 -23.81 -14.33
CA PRO A 503 -27.05 -23.85 -14.08
C PRO A 503 -27.63 -22.44 -13.92
N VAL A 504 -28.05 -21.85 -15.01
CA VAL A 504 -28.67 -20.50 -15.04
C VAL A 504 -30.16 -20.56 -15.44
N SER A 505 -30.74 -21.75 -15.53
CA SER A 505 -32.13 -21.92 -15.96
C SER A 505 -33.16 -21.25 -15.05
N GLU A 506 -32.88 -21.17 -13.75
CA GLU A 506 -33.75 -20.50 -12.77
C GLU A 506 -33.71 -18.96 -12.94
N GLU A 507 -32.61 -18.40 -13.40
CA GLU A 507 -32.46 -16.97 -13.60
C GLU A 507 -33.12 -16.50 -14.92
N LEU A 508 -33.32 -17.38 -15.88
CA LEU A 508 -33.88 -17.03 -17.18
C LEU A 508 -35.32 -16.52 -17.11
N GLU A 509 -36.11 -16.89 -16.09
CA GLU A 509 -37.47 -16.38 -15.87
C GLU A 509 -37.53 -14.86 -15.74
N PHE A 510 -36.39 -14.21 -15.33
CA PHE A 510 -36.28 -12.76 -15.21
C PHE A 510 -36.02 -12.06 -16.55
N TYR A 511 -35.69 -12.81 -17.62
CA TYR A 511 -35.30 -12.25 -18.94
C TYR A 511 -36.17 -12.75 -20.11
N PRO A 512 -37.51 -12.72 -19.99
CA PRO A 512 -38.39 -13.26 -21.03
C PRO A 512 -38.23 -12.51 -22.36
N GLY A 513 -37.87 -11.22 -22.33
CA GLY A 513 -37.64 -10.41 -23.52
C GLY A 513 -36.46 -10.90 -24.34
N ALA A 514 -35.33 -11.22 -23.68
CA ALA A 514 -34.14 -11.74 -24.33
C ALA A 514 -34.38 -13.15 -24.93
N ILE A 515 -35.11 -14.01 -24.17
CA ILE A 515 -35.51 -15.35 -24.65
C ILE A 515 -36.34 -15.25 -25.93
N LEU A 516 -37.38 -14.41 -25.93
CA LEU A 516 -38.27 -14.26 -27.09
C LEU A 516 -37.58 -13.61 -28.29
N THR A 517 -36.63 -12.71 -28.03
CA THR A 517 -35.78 -12.13 -29.08
C THR A 517 -34.93 -13.18 -29.72
N TRP A 518 -34.25 -14.02 -28.92
CA TRP A 518 -33.47 -15.17 -29.43
C TRP A 518 -34.36 -16.16 -30.22
N LEU A 519 -35.52 -16.55 -29.65
CA LEU A 519 -36.43 -17.51 -30.30
C LEU A 519 -36.94 -17.00 -31.66
N SER A 520 -37.10 -15.70 -31.82
CA SER A 520 -37.52 -15.11 -33.11
C SER A 520 -36.46 -15.23 -34.23
N GLY A 521 -35.21 -15.46 -33.84
CA GLY A 521 -34.08 -15.60 -34.80
C GLY A 521 -33.72 -17.04 -35.19
N VAL A 522 -34.35 -18.06 -34.54
CA VAL A 522 -33.97 -19.45 -34.78
C VAL A 522 -35.05 -20.21 -35.55
N SER A 523 -34.63 -21.15 -36.40
CA SER A 523 -35.52 -21.96 -37.20
C SER A 523 -35.85 -23.34 -36.58
N TYR A 524 -35.08 -23.77 -35.59
CA TYR A 524 -35.30 -25.03 -34.84
C TYR A 524 -34.80 -24.87 -33.43
N VAL A 525 -35.32 -25.68 -32.51
CA VAL A 525 -34.85 -25.82 -31.15
C VAL A 525 -34.71 -27.31 -30.79
N THR A 526 -33.80 -27.62 -29.87
CA THR A 526 -33.65 -28.98 -29.30
C THR A 526 -34.64 -29.20 -28.17
N HIS A 527 -34.77 -30.47 -27.70
CA HIS A 527 -35.63 -30.79 -26.55
C HIS A 527 -35.20 -30.11 -25.28
N GLU A 528 -33.87 -29.94 -25.07
CA GLU A 528 -33.30 -29.26 -23.94
C GLU A 528 -33.70 -27.78 -23.91
N VAL A 529 -33.61 -27.11 -25.07
CA VAL A 529 -34.08 -25.73 -25.20
C VAL A 529 -35.58 -25.62 -25.00
N ALA A 530 -36.37 -26.57 -25.54
CA ALA A 530 -37.81 -26.60 -25.32
C ALA A 530 -38.13 -26.73 -23.84
N TYR A 531 -37.39 -27.55 -23.09
CA TYR A 531 -37.52 -27.68 -21.65
C TYR A 531 -37.22 -26.33 -20.92
N VAL A 532 -36.16 -25.68 -21.27
CA VAL A 532 -35.81 -24.35 -20.72
C VAL A 532 -36.90 -23.34 -21.02
N LEU A 533 -37.37 -23.24 -22.26
CA LEU A 533 -38.44 -22.32 -22.65
C LEU A 533 -39.70 -22.50 -21.85
N MET A 534 -40.14 -23.75 -21.68
CA MET A 534 -41.35 -24.11 -20.92
C MET A 534 -41.26 -23.67 -19.43
N ASN A 535 -40.07 -23.76 -18.84
CA ASN A 535 -39.88 -23.41 -17.44
C ASN A 535 -39.60 -21.91 -17.20
N SER A 536 -39.13 -21.20 -18.20
CA SER A 536 -38.69 -19.80 -18.04
C SER A 536 -39.69 -18.77 -18.61
N ILE A 537 -40.72 -19.22 -19.38
CA ILE A 537 -41.68 -18.36 -20.02
C ILE A 537 -43.09 -18.63 -19.52
N ASP A 538 -43.78 -17.57 -19.09
CA ASP A 538 -45.23 -17.68 -18.89
C ASP A 538 -45.95 -17.58 -20.25
N ALA A 539 -46.57 -18.71 -20.65
CA ALA A 539 -47.25 -18.86 -21.93
C ALA A 539 -48.36 -17.81 -22.15
N ASP A 540 -48.98 -17.29 -21.08
CA ASP A 540 -50.13 -16.36 -21.16
C ASP A 540 -49.72 -14.89 -20.95
N SER A 541 -48.42 -14.63 -20.84
CA SER A 541 -47.93 -13.25 -20.58
C SER A 541 -48.24 -12.29 -21.72
N PRO A 542 -48.45 -10.98 -21.41
CA PRO A 542 -48.66 -9.95 -22.43
C PRO A 542 -47.47 -9.86 -23.41
N LEU A 543 -46.27 -10.14 -22.94
CA LEU A 543 -45.07 -10.08 -23.76
C LEU A 543 -45.07 -11.20 -24.83
N VAL A 544 -45.44 -12.42 -24.45
CA VAL A 544 -45.61 -13.54 -25.39
C VAL A 544 -46.68 -13.21 -26.44
N LYS A 545 -47.84 -12.69 -26.01
CA LYS A 545 -48.92 -12.27 -26.90
C LYS A 545 -48.50 -11.23 -27.92
N SER A 546 -47.63 -10.30 -27.53
CA SER A 546 -47.14 -9.20 -28.39
C SER A 546 -46.20 -9.64 -29.50
N LYS A 547 -45.50 -10.80 -29.37
CA LYS A 547 -44.52 -11.28 -30.34
C LYS A 547 -45.11 -12.10 -31.47
N GLY A 548 -46.35 -12.54 -31.38
CA GLY A 548 -47.05 -13.31 -32.38
C GLY A 548 -46.78 -14.83 -32.31
N SER A 549 -47.67 -15.59 -32.96
CA SER A 549 -47.64 -17.05 -32.91
C SER A 549 -46.44 -17.68 -33.58
N LYS A 550 -46.02 -17.16 -34.73
CA LYS A 550 -45.03 -17.80 -35.62
C LYS A 550 -43.70 -18.15 -34.98
N ILE A 551 -43.24 -17.34 -33.99
CA ILE A 551 -41.96 -17.60 -33.32
C ILE A 551 -41.92 -18.90 -32.53
N TRP A 552 -43.07 -19.49 -32.19
CA TRP A 552 -43.21 -20.73 -31.45
C TRP A 552 -43.23 -22.01 -32.31
N MET A 553 -43.16 -21.88 -33.63
CA MET A 553 -43.09 -23.03 -34.53
C MET A 553 -41.89 -23.96 -34.24
N PRO A 554 -40.68 -23.48 -33.98
CA PRO A 554 -39.55 -24.34 -33.62
C PRO A 554 -39.85 -25.19 -32.38
N TYR A 555 -40.44 -24.56 -31.31
CA TYR A 555 -40.85 -25.24 -30.10
C TYR A 555 -41.91 -26.32 -30.41
N ALA A 556 -42.96 -25.96 -31.11
CA ALA A 556 -44.01 -26.92 -31.43
C ALA A 556 -43.51 -28.10 -32.28
N ASN A 557 -42.58 -27.87 -33.19
CA ASN A 557 -42.07 -28.89 -34.13
C ASN A 557 -41.15 -29.92 -33.44
N VAL A 558 -40.42 -29.53 -32.40
CA VAL A 558 -39.51 -30.46 -31.70
C VAL A 558 -40.27 -31.47 -30.86
N LEU A 559 -41.48 -31.14 -30.37
CA LEU A 559 -42.27 -32.04 -29.48
C LEU A 559 -42.74 -33.30 -30.17
N ASN A 560 -42.60 -34.45 -29.55
CA ASN A 560 -43.00 -35.77 -29.97
C ASN A 560 -43.69 -36.56 -28.83
N GLU A 561 -44.24 -37.72 -29.15
CA GLU A 561 -45.05 -38.53 -28.17
C GLU A 561 -44.32 -38.96 -26.88
N LYS A 562 -42.97 -38.83 -26.84
CA LYS A 562 -42.19 -39.20 -25.68
C LYS A 562 -41.95 -38.00 -24.72
N ASP A 563 -42.31 -36.81 -25.15
CA ASP A 563 -42.15 -35.63 -24.32
C ASP A 563 -43.15 -35.58 -23.17
N SER A 564 -42.75 -34.86 -22.09
CA SER A 564 -43.61 -34.77 -20.91
C SER A 564 -44.90 -34.02 -21.24
N ILE A 565 -45.97 -34.38 -20.54
CA ILE A 565 -47.30 -33.77 -20.70
C ILE A 565 -47.27 -32.26 -20.42
N GLN A 566 -46.30 -31.78 -19.62
CA GLN A 566 -46.10 -30.36 -19.29
C GLN A 566 -45.84 -29.52 -20.55
N HIS A 567 -45.08 -30.03 -21.52
CA HIS A 567 -44.85 -29.37 -22.80
C HIS A 567 -46.17 -29.18 -23.59
N TYR A 568 -47.05 -30.18 -23.57
CA TYR A 568 -48.33 -30.07 -24.24
C TYR A 568 -49.28 -29.13 -23.53
N VAL A 569 -49.25 -29.09 -22.18
CA VAL A 569 -50.00 -28.10 -21.39
C VAL A 569 -49.53 -26.68 -21.72
N PHE A 570 -48.22 -26.45 -21.77
CA PHE A 570 -47.64 -25.16 -22.17
C PHE A 570 -48.10 -24.79 -23.59
N LEU A 571 -48.00 -25.69 -24.55
CA LEU A 571 -48.42 -25.47 -25.93
C LEU A 571 -49.93 -25.21 -26.05
N TYR A 572 -50.74 -25.90 -25.21
CA TYR A 572 -52.19 -25.71 -25.14
C TYR A 572 -52.51 -24.29 -24.70
N ILE A 573 -51.96 -23.81 -23.58
CA ILE A 573 -52.17 -22.47 -23.08
C ILE A 573 -51.72 -21.46 -24.12
N LEU A 574 -50.50 -21.63 -24.67
CA LEU A 574 -49.93 -20.75 -25.70
C LEU A 574 -50.86 -20.60 -26.91
N SER A 575 -51.57 -21.70 -27.32
CA SER A 575 -52.49 -21.67 -28.44
C SER A 575 -53.66 -20.71 -28.31
N PHE A 576 -53.99 -20.30 -27.08
CA PHE A 576 -55.09 -19.38 -26.81
C PHE A 576 -54.74 -17.91 -26.99
N ASN A 577 -53.48 -17.59 -27.16
CA ASN A 577 -53.03 -16.18 -27.33
C ASN A 577 -53.43 -15.60 -28.69
N TRP A 578 -53.62 -16.40 -29.72
CA TRP A 578 -53.88 -15.93 -31.08
C TRP A 578 -55.01 -16.74 -31.75
N GLN A 579 -55.51 -16.23 -32.88
CA GLN A 579 -56.58 -16.83 -33.68
C GLN A 579 -56.13 -17.21 -35.09
N ASP A 580 -54.80 -17.28 -35.31
CA ASP A 580 -54.20 -17.59 -36.59
C ASP A 580 -53.97 -19.09 -36.81
N LYS A 581 -53.45 -19.45 -37.98
CA LYS A 581 -53.22 -20.83 -38.37
C LYS A 581 -52.24 -21.57 -37.45
N GLU A 582 -51.21 -20.90 -37.01
CA GLU A 582 -50.19 -21.44 -36.15
C GLU A 582 -50.80 -21.79 -34.76
N ALA A 583 -51.58 -20.90 -34.19
CA ALA A 583 -52.28 -21.14 -32.92
C ALA A 583 -53.20 -22.36 -32.99
N PHE A 584 -53.90 -22.54 -34.09
CA PHE A 584 -54.72 -23.76 -34.29
C PHE A 584 -53.88 -25.01 -34.47
N LEU A 585 -52.71 -24.92 -35.06
CA LEU A 585 -51.78 -26.04 -35.15
C LEU A 585 -51.30 -26.43 -33.75
N TYR A 586 -51.00 -25.48 -32.88
CA TYR A 586 -50.57 -25.70 -31.50
C TYR A 586 -51.69 -26.33 -30.70
N LEU A 587 -52.90 -25.86 -30.84
CA LEU A 587 -54.08 -26.43 -30.17
C LEU A 587 -54.30 -27.90 -30.62
N ARG A 588 -54.19 -28.17 -31.95
CA ARG A 588 -54.33 -29.54 -32.48
C ARG A 588 -53.26 -30.47 -31.94
N LYS A 589 -52.01 -30.02 -31.89
CA LYS A 589 -50.87 -30.82 -31.44
C LYS A 589 -50.93 -31.11 -29.93
N SER A 590 -51.40 -30.19 -29.13
CA SER A 590 -51.48 -30.32 -27.69
C SER A 590 -52.76 -31.05 -27.18
N PHE A 591 -53.83 -30.92 -27.93
CA PHE A 591 -55.15 -31.48 -27.52
C PHE A 591 -55.11 -32.98 -27.28
N TYR A 592 -54.59 -33.77 -28.23
CA TYR A 592 -54.68 -35.25 -28.16
C TYR A 592 -53.90 -35.85 -26.97
N PRO A 593 -52.63 -35.49 -26.71
CA PRO A 593 -51.93 -36.00 -25.53
C PRO A 593 -52.64 -35.66 -24.22
N ILE A 594 -53.14 -34.44 -24.03
CA ILE A 594 -53.86 -34.03 -22.82
C ILE A 594 -55.17 -34.78 -22.71
N HIS A 595 -55.97 -34.83 -23.81
CA HIS A 595 -57.27 -35.53 -23.83
C HIS A 595 -57.14 -37.00 -23.50
N THR A 596 -56.10 -37.68 -23.99
CA THR A 596 -55.86 -39.10 -23.75
C THR A 596 -55.60 -39.38 -22.25
N LEU A 597 -54.80 -38.55 -21.60
CA LEU A 597 -54.54 -38.71 -20.16
C LEU A 597 -55.75 -38.35 -19.31
N LEU A 598 -56.54 -37.37 -19.73
CA LEU A 598 -57.79 -37.03 -19.08
C LEU A 598 -58.84 -38.21 -19.22
N ALA A 599 -58.96 -38.83 -20.38
CA ALA A 599 -59.86 -39.95 -20.62
C ALA A 599 -59.45 -41.19 -19.83
N GLN A 600 -58.18 -41.35 -19.50
CA GLN A 600 -57.59 -42.41 -18.69
C GLN A 600 -57.59 -42.10 -17.19
N ASP A 601 -58.07 -40.97 -16.78
CA ASP A 601 -57.97 -40.44 -15.41
C ASP A 601 -56.52 -40.44 -14.86
N LYS A 602 -55.56 -40.20 -15.74
CA LYS A 602 -54.14 -40.15 -15.43
C LYS A 602 -53.55 -38.72 -15.50
N PHE A 603 -54.37 -37.73 -15.78
CA PHE A 603 -53.93 -36.36 -15.90
C PHE A 603 -53.76 -35.71 -14.52
N ASP A 604 -52.58 -35.14 -14.30
CA ASP A 604 -52.24 -34.49 -13.04
C ASP A 604 -53.19 -33.35 -12.68
N TYR A 605 -53.53 -33.25 -11.40
CA TYR A 605 -54.51 -32.29 -10.90
C TYR A 605 -53.98 -30.85 -10.96
N ASP A 606 -52.70 -30.66 -10.68
CA ASP A 606 -52.07 -29.31 -10.74
C ASP A 606 -51.98 -28.82 -12.19
N LEU A 607 -51.73 -29.72 -13.12
CA LEU A 607 -51.77 -29.40 -14.55
C LEU A 607 -53.18 -29.08 -15.05
N TRP A 608 -54.20 -29.75 -14.45
CA TRP A 608 -55.59 -29.42 -14.77
C TRP A 608 -55.92 -27.98 -14.37
N TYR A 609 -55.54 -27.52 -13.17
CA TYR A 609 -55.76 -26.13 -12.76
C TYR A 609 -55.13 -25.13 -13.70
N LYS A 610 -53.99 -25.42 -14.32
CA LYS A 610 -53.35 -24.55 -15.30
C LYS A 610 -54.15 -24.41 -16.59
N ILE A 611 -54.83 -25.46 -17.06
CA ILE A 611 -55.58 -25.43 -18.32
C ILE A 611 -57.09 -25.17 -18.14
N GLU A 612 -57.63 -25.30 -16.95
CA GLU A 612 -59.06 -25.08 -16.67
C GLU A 612 -59.57 -23.69 -17.13
N PRO A 613 -58.85 -22.57 -16.95
CA PRO A 613 -59.24 -21.27 -17.46
C PRO A 613 -59.44 -21.22 -18.98
N TYR A 614 -58.82 -22.13 -19.70
CA TYR A 614 -58.88 -22.26 -21.17
C TYR A 614 -59.81 -23.40 -21.61
N THR A 615 -60.73 -23.82 -20.77
CA THR A 615 -61.74 -24.80 -21.09
C THR A 615 -63.14 -24.18 -21.02
N GLU A 616 -64.13 -24.87 -21.62
CA GLU A 616 -65.52 -24.34 -21.60
C GLU A 616 -66.12 -24.45 -20.18
N HIS A 617 -66.69 -23.31 -19.72
CA HIS A 617 -67.45 -23.28 -18.48
C HIS A 617 -68.79 -23.97 -18.64
N MET A 618 -69.04 -25.04 -17.87
CA MET A 618 -70.29 -25.73 -17.88
C MET A 618 -70.99 -25.61 -16.53
N PHE A 619 -72.22 -25.09 -16.53
CA PHE A 619 -73.01 -24.80 -15.35
C PHE A 619 -73.62 -26.09 -14.66
N LEU A 620 -73.51 -27.21 -15.29
CA LEU A 620 -74.02 -28.48 -14.73
C LEU A 620 -72.92 -29.35 -14.16
N THR A 621 -73.23 -30.03 -13.10
CA THR A 621 -72.36 -30.80 -12.17
C THR A 621 -71.60 -31.97 -12.78
N PHE A 622 -71.48 -32.09 -14.08
CA PHE A 622 -70.63 -33.10 -14.71
C PHE A 622 -69.20 -32.73 -14.79
N TRP A 623 -68.41 -33.39 -13.97
CA TRP A 623 -66.91 -33.22 -13.97
C TRP A 623 -66.27 -33.92 -15.18
N ASP A 624 -66.92 -33.95 -16.35
CA ASP A 624 -66.25 -34.43 -17.56
C ASP A 624 -65.26 -33.39 -18.11
N LYS A 625 -64.06 -33.50 -17.59
CA LYS A 625 -62.91 -32.66 -18.05
C LYS A 625 -62.70 -32.82 -19.56
N CYS A 626 -62.83 -34.02 -20.10
CA CYS A 626 -62.68 -34.27 -21.52
C CYS A 626 -63.74 -33.52 -22.34
N LYS A 627 -64.97 -33.48 -21.89
CA LYS A 627 -66.08 -32.77 -22.56
C LYS A 627 -65.87 -31.25 -22.52
N LYS A 628 -65.40 -30.71 -21.37
CA LYS A 628 -65.07 -29.28 -21.26
C LYS A 628 -64.01 -28.90 -22.30
N MET A 629 -62.97 -29.70 -22.44
CA MET A 629 -61.86 -29.46 -23.39
C MET A 629 -62.34 -29.61 -24.84
N ARG A 630 -63.09 -30.71 -25.20
CA ARG A 630 -63.62 -30.88 -26.56
C ARG A 630 -64.50 -29.70 -26.96
N LYS A 631 -65.43 -29.29 -26.12
CA LYS A 631 -66.31 -28.12 -26.39
C LYS A 631 -65.54 -26.83 -26.61
N MET A 632 -64.49 -26.62 -25.88
CA MET A 632 -63.64 -25.43 -26.10
C MET A 632 -62.97 -25.49 -27.48
N VAL A 633 -62.40 -26.62 -27.86
CA VAL A 633 -61.78 -26.78 -29.19
C VAL A 633 -62.82 -26.53 -30.30
N ILE A 634 -64.00 -27.13 -30.20
CA ILE A 634 -65.10 -26.92 -31.16
C ILE A 634 -65.51 -25.47 -31.21
N LYS A 635 -65.67 -24.81 -30.08
CA LYS A 635 -66.05 -23.38 -30.00
C LYS A 635 -65.00 -22.50 -30.71
N ARG A 636 -63.74 -22.76 -30.48
CA ARG A 636 -62.65 -22.04 -31.13
C ARG A 636 -62.62 -22.24 -32.62
N LEU A 637 -62.79 -23.48 -33.11
CA LEU A 637 -62.81 -23.80 -34.52
C LEU A 637 -64.03 -23.13 -35.19
N LYS A 638 -65.21 -23.18 -34.58
CA LYS A 638 -66.40 -22.50 -35.08
C LYS A 638 -66.24 -20.98 -35.17
N ASN A 639 -65.71 -20.37 -34.13
CA ASN A 639 -65.46 -18.92 -34.10
C ASN A 639 -64.47 -18.49 -35.16
N ALA A 640 -63.57 -19.36 -35.55
CA ALA A 640 -62.60 -19.11 -36.62
C ALA A 640 -63.13 -19.50 -38.02
N GLY A 641 -64.41 -19.90 -38.14
CA GLY A 641 -65.06 -20.24 -39.41
C GLY A 641 -64.67 -21.60 -40.00
N TYR A 642 -64.11 -22.52 -39.22
CA TYR A 642 -63.83 -23.87 -39.71
C TYR A 642 -65.09 -24.70 -39.86
N PRO A 643 -65.20 -25.52 -40.89
CA PRO A 643 -66.35 -26.46 -41.06
C PRO A 643 -66.17 -27.69 -40.14
N GLN A 644 -67.29 -28.40 -39.90
CA GLN A 644 -67.25 -29.66 -39.13
C GLN A 644 -66.26 -30.68 -39.64
N THR A 645 -65.99 -30.68 -40.96
CA THR A 645 -64.97 -31.53 -41.57
C THR A 645 -63.57 -31.34 -41.01
N ALA A 646 -63.29 -30.20 -40.36
CA ALA A 646 -61.98 -29.92 -39.74
C ALA A 646 -61.66 -30.85 -38.56
N VAL A 647 -62.70 -31.45 -37.90
CA VAL A 647 -62.52 -32.35 -36.75
C VAL A 647 -62.53 -33.82 -37.18
N VAL A 648 -62.79 -34.19 -38.40
CA VAL A 648 -62.85 -35.59 -38.86
C VAL A 648 -61.53 -36.33 -38.66
N ASN A 649 -60.40 -35.65 -38.86
CA ASN A 649 -59.05 -36.18 -38.62
C ASN A 649 -58.24 -35.23 -37.75
N TYR A 650 -58.90 -34.71 -36.68
CA TYR A 650 -58.25 -33.75 -35.77
C TYR A 650 -57.18 -34.41 -34.89
N THR A 651 -57.40 -35.67 -34.51
CA THR A 651 -56.47 -36.48 -33.74
C THR A 651 -56.19 -37.81 -34.45
N PRO A 652 -55.12 -38.53 -34.05
CA PRO A 652 -54.84 -39.89 -34.53
C PRO A 652 -55.93 -40.91 -34.12
N ASP A 653 -56.67 -40.65 -33.05
CA ASP A 653 -57.65 -41.57 -32.46
C ASP A 653 -59.07 -41.39 -33.08
N VAL A 654 -59.58 -42.41 -33.71
CA VAL A 654 -60.86 -42.40 -34.40
C VAL A 654 -62.01 -42.15 -33.40
N LEU A 655 -61.90 -42.64 -32.18
CA LEU A 655 -62.99 -42.51 -31.17
C LEU A 655 -63.06 -41.04 -30.67
N THR A 656 -61.93 -40.44 -30.42
CA THR A 656 -61.86 -39.03 -30.05
C THR A 656 -62.36 -38.10 -31.16
N ASN A 657 -62.04 -38.38 -32.43
CA ASN A 657 -62.57 -37.64 -33.57
C ASN A 657 -64.12 -37.83 -33.68
N LYS A 658 -64.64 -38.99 -33.46
CA LYS A 658 -66.07 -39.19 -33.41
C LYS A 658 -66.78 -38.38 -32.30
N TRP A 659 -66.21 -38.34 -31.10
CA TRP A 659 -66.73 -37.46 -30.05
C TRP A 659 -66.71 -35.98 -30.38
N LEU A 660 -65.68 -35.49 -31.08
CA LEU A 660 -65.60 -34.11 -31.57
C LEU A 660 -66.69 -33.84 -32.64
N ILE A 661 -66.98 -34.80 -33.51
CA ILE A 661 -68.03 -34.69 -34.55
C ILE A 661 -69.45 -34.69 -33.87
N ASP A 662 -69.62 -35.56 -32.89
CA ASP A 662 -70.95 -35.73 -32.19
C ASP A 662 -71.25 -34.47 -31.31
N GLU A 663 -70.25 -33.80 -30.80
CA GLU A 663 -70.35 -32.56 -30.01
C GLU A 663 -70.31 -31.24 -30.84
N TRP A 664 -70.00 -31.33 -32.17
CA TRP A 664 -69.97 -30.19 -33.09
C TRP A 664 -71.39 -29.62 -33.26
#